data_7fd3e3abbbdf32d3f340585b1f2f72d1
#
_entry.id   7fd3e3abbbdf32d3f340585b1f2f72d1
#
_cell.length_a   1.000
_cell.length_b   1.000
_cell.length_c   1.000
_cell.angle_alpha   90.00
_cell.angle_beta   90.00
_cell.angle_gamma   90.00
#
_symmetry.space_group_name_H-M   'P 1'
#
loop_
_entity.id
_entity.type
_entity.pdbx_description
1 polymer ?
#
loop_
_entity_poly.entity_id
_entity_poly.type
_entity_poly.pdbx_seq_one_letter_code
_entity_poly.pdbx_strand_id
1 'polypeptide(L)'
;MNRASDAAQPVDLTACDREPIHIVGSVQPHGFLLALDARTLVVAQASANAPVAAPAGAALEGAFPELASLARRFLDGGGEADGAQYLKTLTLGPGATRQAYEVAAHRVGELLVLELEETDDASGEAGLDALNPRLRAFVQRLHTARSVEDLCQLLAADIRHITGFDRALVYRFDRDWHGTVLAEDGNGALPSYLDLRFPASDIPAQARELYRRNRLRIIPDAGYAPVPIRPAATPAGTPLDLSQSVLRSVSPVHVEYMRNMGTLASMSVSILVDGALWGLVSCHNAAPKRVPLQARNACDFLTQVFALQLSAKVRGEQAEQRLALGAVQARLLGFMAEEDSFIDGLLNHPDDVLALVNASGAAVVTADHCRILGSAPPEREVRALYEWLSARGEADDVYVTEALAEAFPRAQGIADRASGLLAISVSKRYASYILWFRPEVVRTVKWGGNPVKAVRPDPEGGPDRLHPRKSFEIWKETLKGRSLPWSLPEIEAAKDLRASVLGIVLRRAEELAAMSEELQRSNKELEAFSYSVSHDLRAPFRHIVGYANLLKNRESPNLTEKGRHYVETIIEAALSAGTLVDNLLTFSQMGRHALNKVSGDLNSLVEEVRRRVIRDVAPDRTVQWKVGPLGRAYADPAMLRLVLENLLSNAVKYSRNEAEAVIEVGRLPPRDGEAVFFVRDNGVGFDMAYVDKLFGVFQRLHRVEEFEGTGIGLANVRRIVERHGGRTWAESRLGAGATFYFTLPVREEAN
;
A
#
# COMPACT_ATOMS: atom_id res chain seq x y z
N MET A 1 -2.02 52.62 37.38
CA MET A 1 -0.64 52.17 37.16
C MET A 1 -0.72 50.68 36.76
N ASN A 2 -0.86 50.42 35.47
CA ASN A 2 -0.89 49.07 34.87
C ASN A 2 0.56 48.63 34.62
N ARG A 3 0.99 47.59 35.30
CA ARG A 3 2.16 46.82 34.88
C ARG A 3 1.69 45.83 33.81
N ALA A 4 2.05 46.12 32.55
CA ALA A 4 1.95 45.11 31.47
C ALA A 4 2.88 43.96 31.81
N SER A 5 2.36 42.75 31.81
CA SER A 5 3.11 41.51 31.91
C SER A 5 3.94 41.36 30.60
N ASP A 6 5.26 41.50 30.73
CA ASP A 6 6.21 41.04 29.72
C ASP A 6 6.00 39.51 29.54
N ALA A 7 5.28 39.15 28.52
CA ALA A 7 5.24 37.76 28.06
C ALA A 7 6.63 37.45 27.49
N ALA A 8 7.43 36.67 28.21
CA ALA A 8 8.69 36.14 27.73
C ALA A 8 8.49 35.51 26.36
N GLN A 9 9.16 36.01 25.34
CA GLN A 9 9.16 35.41 23.99
C GLN A 9 9.65 33.96 24.11
N PRO A 10 9.01 33.00 23.49
CA PRO A 10 9.46 31.61 23.55
C PRO A 10 10.89 31.54 22.97
N VAL A 11 11.79 30.91 23.75
CA VAL A 11 13.20 30.72 23.37
C VAL A 11 13.24 29.93 22.10
N ASP A 12 13.89 30.49 21.07
CA ASP A 12 14.06 29.82 19.76
C ASP A 12 15.06 28.64 19.92
N LEU A 13 14.53 27.42 20.05
CA LEU A 13 15.31 26.20 20.17
C LEU A 13 16.14 25.90 18.91
N THR A 14 15.89 26.59 17.79
CA THR A 14 16.61 26.45 16.51
C THR A 14 17.73 27.49 16.34
N ALA A 15 17.95 28.37 17.31
CA ALA A 15 19.00 29.40 17.24
C ALA A 15 20.39 28.78 17.07
N CYS A 16 20.66 27.64 17.72
CA CYS A 16 21.92 26.90 17.55
C CYS A 16 22.10 26.35 16.12
N ASP A 17 21.03 26.04 15.39
CA ASP A 17 21.09 25.51 14.01
C ASP A 17 21.45 26.59 12.99
N ARG A 18 21.44 27.88 13.37
CA ARG A 18 21.72 29.03 12.51
C ARG A 18 23.08 29.66 12.75
N GLU A 19 23.84 29.21 13.76
CA GLU A 19 25.19 29.72 14.00
C GLU A 19 26.07 29.43 12.77
N PRO A 20 26.72 30.46 12.14
CA PRO A 20 27.53 30.26 10.94
C PRO A 20 28.91 29.69 11.30
N ILE A 21 28.95 28.46 11.80
CA ILE A 21 30.16 27.79 12.30
C ILE A 21 31.24 27.53 11.24
N HIS A 22 30.99 27.82 9.98
CA HIS A 22 31.94 27.71 8.88
C HIS A 22 32.72 29.00 8.61
N ILE A 23 32.25 30.17 9.14
CA ILE A 23 32.88 31.51 8.94
C ILE A 23 33.27 32.15 10.27
N VAL A 24 33.78 31.35 11.21
CA VAL A 24 34.10 31.79 12.57
C VAL A 24 35.21 32.84 12.65
N GLY A 25 35.94 33.16 11.60
CA GLY A 25 36.99 34.17 11.53
C GLY A 25 38.22 33.91 12.42
N SER A 26 38.40 32.69 12.90
CA SER A 26 39.51 32.31 13.79
C SER A 26 39.92 30.85 13.60
N VAL A 27 41.16 30.54 13.98
CA VAL A 27 41.74 29.20 13.96
C VAL A 27 42.19 28.75 15.35
N GLN A 28 42.42 27.45 15.50
CA GLN A 28 43.03 26.87 16.70
C GLN A 28 44.54 27.14 16.72
N PRO A 29 45.19 27.31 17.91
CA PRO A 29 46.55 27.80 18.02
C PRO A 29 47.65 26.80 17.75
N HIS A 30 47.33 25.50 17.49
CA HIS A 30 48.33 24.46 17.24
C HIS A 30 48.91 24.48 15.80
N GLY A 31 48.53 25.48 15.00
CA GLY A 31 49.04 25.76 13.66
C GLY A 31 48.67 27.18 13.26
N PHE A 32 49.01 27.58 12.06
CA PHE A 32 48.63 28.83 11.46
C PHE A 32 48.08 28.68 10.04
N LEU A 33 47.27 29.64 9.59
CA LEU A 33 46.57 29.61 8.30
C LEU A 33 47.01 30.82 7.46
N LEU A 34 47.30 30.58 6.17
CA LEU A 34 47.49 31.60 5.16
C LEU A 34 46.47 31.42 4.05
N ALA A 35 45.67 32.43 3.74
CA ALA A 35 44.82 32.47 2.54
C ALA A 35 45.52 33.34 1.49
N LEU A 36 45.79 32.77 0.35
CA LEU A 36 46.54 33.39 -0.74
C LEU A 36 45.64 33.62 -1.95
N ASP A 37 45.87 34.68 -2.69
CA ASP A 37 45.35 34.78 -4.04
C ASP A 37 45.93 33.66 -4.90
N ALA A 38 45.10 32.83 -5.51
CA ALA A 38 45.55 31.62 -6.20
C ALA A 38 46.37 31.88 -7.45
N ARG A 39 46.31 33.10 -8.06
CA ARG A 39 47.04 33.48 -9.23
C ARG A 39 48.42 34.08 -8.92
N THR A 40 48.47 34.94 -7.92
CA THR A 40 49.64 35.72 -7.57
C THR A 40 50.44 35.18 -6.40
N LEU A 41 49.84 34.31 -5.60
CA LEU A 41 50.35 33.80 -4.31
C LEU A 41 50.66 34.92 -3.32
N VAL A 42 49.97 36.04 -3.44
CA VAL A 42 50.01 37.13 -2.45
C VAL A 42 49.09 36.76 -1.26
N VAL A 43 49.56 36.96 -0.05
CA VAL A 43 48.82 36.72 1.17
C VAL A 43 47.63 37.67 1.27
N ALA A 44 46.40 37.18 1.11
CA ALA A 44 45.18 37.94 1.27
C ALA A 44 44.77 38.03 2.75
N GLN A 45 44.88 36.94 3.48
CA GLN A 45 44.58 36.87 4.94
C GLN A 45 45.54 35.87 5.61
N ALA A 46 45.82 36.15 6.89
CA ALA A 46 46.63 35.25 7.75
C ALA A 46 46.10 35.17 9.14
N SER A 47 46.25 34.04 9.81
CA SER A 47 45.99 33.97 11.26
C SER A 47 47.02 34.80 12.05
N ALA A 48 46.61 35.42 13.18
CA ALA A 48 47.44 36.36 13.94
C ALA A 48 48.73 35.76 14.51
N ASN A 49 48.83 34.42 14.58
CA ASN A 49 50.01 33.65 14.98
C ASN A 49 50.90 33.23 13.80
N ALA A 50 50.53 33.62 12.57
CA ALA A 50 51.41 33.37 11.42
C ALA A 50 52.74 34.11 11.58
N PRO A 51 53.88 33.57 11.07
CA PRO A 51 55.17 34.22 11.14
C PRO A 51 55.15 35.63 10.55
N VAL A 52 55.81 36.55 11.19
CA VAL A 52 55.87 38.01 10.82
C VAL A 52 56.31 38.24 9.39
N ALA A 53 57.02 37.29 8.77
CA ALA A 53 57.48 37.31 7.37
C ALA A 53 56.36 37.20 6.33
N ALA A 54 55.12 36.81 6.69
CA ALA A 54 53.97 36.62 5.79
C ALA A 54 52.78 37.52 6.18
N PRO A 55 52.90 38.86 6.30
CA PRO A 55 51.78 39.70 6.55
C PRO A 55 50.86 39.78 5.34
N ALA A 56 49.58 40.19 5.51
CA ALA A 56 48.67 40.46 4.41
C ALA A 56 49.29 41.47 3.42
N GLY A 57 49.23 41.16 2.10
CA GLY A 57 49.88 41.91 1.01
C GLY A 57 51.27 41.45 0.67
N ALA A 58 51.92 40.56 1.43
CA ALA A 58 53.26 40.02 1.12
C ALA A 58 53.16 38.89 0.05
N ALA A 59 54.13 38.86 -0.87
CA ALA A 59 54.31 37.72 -1.76
C ALA A 59 54.88 36.51 -1.02
N LEU A 60 54.23 35.37 -1.11
CA LEU A 60 54.66 34.14 -0.41
C LEU A 60 56.09 33.72 -0.80
N GLU A 61 56.46 33.92 -2.06
CA GLU A 61 57.78 33.55 -2.63
C GLU A 61 58.93 34.27 -1.92
N GLY A 62 58.72 35.53 -1.55
CA GLY A 62 59.73 36.30 -0.80
C GLY A 62 59.89 35.89 0.66
N ALA A 63 58.83 35.44 1.26
CA ALA A 63 58.79 35.04 2.67
C ALA A 63 59.16 33.53 2.86
N PHE A 64 58.60 32.65 2.01
CA PHE A 64 58.74 31.18 2.12
C PHE A 64 58.83 30.56 0.71
N PRO A 65 60.02 30.56 0.03
CA PRO A 65 60.16 30.05 -1.34
C PRO A 65 59.75 28.59 -1.54
N GLU A 66 60.07 27.73 -0.57
CA GLU A 66 59.70 26.31 -0.64
C GLU A 66 58.17 26.11 -0.53
N LEU A 67 57.52 26.87 0.34
CA LEU A 67 56.08 26.85 0.49
C LEU A 67 55.35 27.38 -0.78
N ALA A 68 55.91 28.44 -1.38
CA ALA A 68 55.39 28.97 -2.64
C ALA A 68 55.53 27.96 -3.78
N SER A 69 56.65 27.23 -3.85
CA SER A 69 56.85 26.17 -4.85
C SER A 69 55.84 25.00 -4.65
N LEU A 70 55.53 24.64 -3.39
CA LEU A 70 54.52 23.64 -3.08
C LEU A 70 53.11 24.12 -3.48
N ALA A 71 52.78 25.37 -3.16
CA ALA A 71 51.50 26.00 -3.52
C ALA A 71 51.27 26.01 -5.04
N ARG A 72 52.29 26.39 -5.82
CA ARG A 72 52.21 26.36 -7.31
C ARG A 72 52.01 24.93 -7.83
N ARG A 73 52.77 23.94 -7.35
CA ARG A 73 52.59 22.54 -7.76
C ARG A 73 51.20 22.00 -7.45
N PHE A 74 50.61 22.37 -6.31
CA PHE A 74 49.24 22.01 -5.96
C PHE A 74 48.22 22.62 -6.95
N LEU A 75 48.39 23.90 -7.30
CA LEU A 75 47.52 24.59 -8.26
C LEU A 75 47.67 24.04 -9.69
N ASP A 76 48.90 23.75 -10.12
CA ASP A 76 49.23 23.19 -11.45
C ASP A 76 48.71 21.74 -11.58
N GLY A 77 48.69 21.01 -10.48
CA GLY A 77 48.15 19.63 -10.41
C GLY A 77 46.64 19.51 -10.44
N GLY A 78 45.91 20.64 -10.70
CA GLY A 78 44.44 20.71 -10.76
C GLY A 78 43.76 21.21 -9.48
N GLY A 79 44.43 21.24 -8.33
CA GLY A 79 44.07 21.94 -7.10
C GLY A 79 42.61 21.82 -6.57
N GLU A 80 41.82 20.90 -7.10
CA GLU A 80 40.41 20.63 -6.75
C GLU A 80 40.32 19.37 -5.91
N ALA A 81 40.91 19.40 -4.71
CA ALA A 81 40.66 18.32 -3.77
C ALA A 81 39.39 18.63 -2.94
N ASP A 82 38.47 17.70 -2.86
CA ASP A 82 37.38 17.71 -1.88
C ASP A 82 37.99 17.56 -0.47
N GLY A 83 38.42 18.69 0.12
CA GLY A 83 39.04 18.76 1.45
C GLY A 83 40.52 19.20 1.42
N ALA A 84 41.07 19.45 2.62
CA ALA A 84 42.46 19.82 2.79
C ALA A 84 43.37 18.65 2.45
N GLN A 85 44.24 18.83 1.43
CA GLN A 85 45.22 17.82 1.00
C GLN A 85 46.57 18.06 1.66
N TYR A 86 47.14 17.03 2.26
CA TYR A 86 48.51 17.06 2.73
C TYR A 86 49.49 17.18 1.56
N LEU A 87 50.39 18.14 1.63
CA LEU A 87 51.39 18.39 0.60
C LEU A 87 52.76 17.84 0.97
N LYS A 88 53.29 18.27 2.11
CA LYS A 88 54.65 17.90 2.59
C LYS A 88 54.85 18.42 4.02
N THR A 89 55.80 17.84 4.72
CA THR A 89 56.39 18.41 5.94
C THR A 89 57.54 19.37 5.56
N LEU A 90 57.45 20.61 6.05
CA LEU A 90 58.49 21.65 5.82
C LEU A 90 59.04 22.16 7.14
N THR A 91 60.32 22.48 7.17
CA THR A 91 60.93 23.17 8.31
C THR A 91 61.09 24.64 7.98
N LEU A 92 60.37 25.49 8.69
CA LEU A 92 60.36 26.96 8.51
C LEU A 92 61.00 27.66 9.70
N GLY A 93 61.55 28.85 9.48
CA GLY A 93 62.19 29.70 10.47
C GLY A 93 63.71 29.90 10.31
N PRO A 94 64.27 30.94 10.87
CA PRO A 94 65.73 31.23 10.79
C PRO A 94 66.52 30.46 11.85
N GLY A 95 67.70 29.91 11.45
CA GLY A 95 68.70 29.35 12.35
C GLY A 95 68.20 28.30 13.35
N ALA A 96 68.45 28.49 14.61
CA ALA A 96 68.07 27.57 15.68
C ALA A 96 66.58 27.56 16.06
N THR A 97 65.77 28.46 15.49
CA THR A 97 64.31 28.50 15.72
C THR A 97 63.51 27.85 14.60
N ARG A 98 64.17 26.90 13.88
CA ARG A 98 63.52 26.12 12.82
C ARG A 98 62.50 25.16 13.45
N GLN A 99 61.23 25.31 13.05
CA GLN A 99 60.12 24.46 13.46
C GLN A 99 59.60 23.67 12.25
N ALA A 100 59.35 22.38 12.44
CA ALA A 100 58.71 21.54 11.40
C ALA A 100 57.19 21.75 11.40
N TYR A 101 56.63 21.83 10.18
CA TYR A 101 55.20 21.99 9.95
C TYR A 101 54.71 20.97 8.92
N GLU A 102 53.62 20.28 9.22
CA GLU A 102 52.83 19.55 8.26
C GLU A 102 51.96 20.56 7.48
N VAL A 103 52.12 20.57 6.14
CA VAL A 103 51.45 21.53 5.25
C VAL A 103 50.28 20.86 4.55
N ALA A 104 49.09 21.42 4.70
CA ALA A 104 47.89 21.06 3.96
C ALA A 104 47.39 22.24 3.14
N ALA A 105 46.73 21.95 1.99
CA ALA A 105 46.17 22.95 1.11
C ALA A 105 44.77 22.58 0.62
N HIS A 106 43.93 23.60 0.43
CA HIS A 106 42.63 23.48 -0.27
C HIS A 106 42.24 24.80 -0.94
N ARG A 107 41.27 24.77 -1.84
CA ARG A 107 40.77 25.98 -2.51
C ARG A 107 39.45 26.45 -1.93
N VAL A 108 39.30 27.78 -1.86
CA VAL A 108 38.05 28.47 -1.50
C VAL A 108 37.80 29.57 -2.53
N GLY A 109 37.04 29.28 -3.57
CA GLY A 109 36.88 30.18 -4.70
C GLY A 109 38.20 30.55 -5.37
N GLU A 110 38.55 31.87 -5.44
CA GLU A 110 39.79 32.35 -5.98
C GLU A 110 40.98 32.34 -4.99
N LEU A 111 40.75 31.81 -3.76
CA LEU A 111 41.79 31.74 -2.75
C LEU A 111 42.35 30.32 -2.61
N LEU A 112 43.64 30.23 -2.40
CA LEU A 112 44.31 29.04 -1.93
C LEU A 112 44.54 29.18 -0.41
N VAL A 113 44.03 28.27 0.36
CA VAL A 113 44.22 28.19 1.81
C VAL A 113 45.29 27.19 2.11
N LEU A 114 46.35 27.62 2.83
CA LEU A 114 47.40 26.79 3.36
C LEU A 114 47.24 26.71 4.89
N GLU A 115 47.22 25.50 5.40
CA GLU A 115 47.22 25.21 6.83
C GLU A 115 48.53 24.57 7.21
N LEU A 116 49.21 25.10 8.22
CA LEU A 116 50.52 24.63 8.67
C LEU A 116 50.40 24.27 10.15
N GLU A 117 50.45 22.97 10.43
CA GLU A 117 50.41 22.47 11.79
C GLU A 117 51.79 22.10 12.30
N GLU A 118 52.13 22.52 13.53
CA GLU A 118 53.40 22.18 14.13
C GLU A 118 53.56 20.67 14.35
N THR A 119 54.70 20.16 14.03
CA THR A 119 55.02 18.72 14.23
C THR A 119 56.42 18.60 14.82
N ASP A 120 56.64 17.56 15.65
CA ASP A 120 57.92 17.18 16.16
C ASP A 120 58.72 16.25 15.21
N ASP A 121 58.00 15.67 14.24
CA ASP A 121 58.58 14.79 13.22
C ASP A 121 58.98 15.57 11.95
N ALA A 122 60.24 15.94 11.86
CA ALA A 122 60.77 16.67 10.70
C ALA A 122 60.89 15.83 9.43
N SER A 123 60.87 14.50 9.52
CA SER A 123 61.05 13.61 8.37
C SER A 123 59.75 13.27 7.66
N GLY A 124 58.64 13.25 8.37
CA GLY A 124 57.32 12.89 7.83
C GLY A 124 57.18 11.49 7.23
N GLU A 125 58.30 10.77 7.08
CA GLU A 125 58.39 9.46 6.40
C GLU A 125 58.25 8.28 7.37
N ALA A 126 58.72 8.44 8.63
CA ALA A 126 58.71 7.35 9.62
C ALA A 126 57.30 6.92 10.05
N GLY A 127 56.31 7.79 9.90
CA GLY A 127 54.91 7.52 10.32
C GLY A 127 54.16 6.57 9.39
N LEU A 128 54.32 6.69 8.06
CA LEU A 128 53.55 5.93 7.08
C LEU A 128 53.99 4.44 7.04
N ASP A 129 55.27 4.15 7.12
CA ASP A 129 55.77 2.77 7.09
C ASP A 129 55.36 1.97 8.32
N ALA A 130 55.23 2.62 9.49
CA ALA A 130 54.73 1.99 10.71
C ALA A 130 53.20 1.72 10.67
N LEU A 131 52.45 2.50 9.90
CA LEU A 131 51.01 2.37 9.79
C LEU A 131 50.57 1.33 8.73
N ASN A 132 51.35 1.14 7.65
CA ASN A 132 51.05 0.23 6.55
C ASN A 132 50.67 -1.22 6.96
N PRO A 133 51.43 -1.89 7.86
CA PRO A 133 51.09 -3.26 8.29
C PRO A 133 49.72 -3.32 9.00
N ARG A 134 49.39 -2.28 9.75
CA ARG A 134 48.11 -2.19 10.49
C ARG A 134 46.95 -1.96 9.55
N LEU A 135 47.10 -1.06 8.57
CA LEU A 135 46.11 -0.82 7.56
C LEU A 135 45.73 -2.11 6.81
N ARG A 136 46.76 -2.90 6.41
CA ARG A 136 46.57 -4.20 5.78
C ARG A 136 45.88 -5.21 6.69
N ALA A 137 46.30 -5.30 7.95
CA ALA A 137 45.69 -6.20 8.93
C ALA A 137 44.23 -5.83 9.22
N PHE A 138 43.89 -4.54 9.27
CA PHE A 138 42.50 -4.07 9.41
C PHE A 138 41.63 -4.52 8.24
N VAL A 139 42.07 -4.28 6.99
CA VAL A 139 41.35 -4.70 5.79
C VAL A 139 41.09 -6.21 5.79
N GLN A 140 42.09 -7.04 6.17
CA GLN A 140 41.87 -8.48 6.28
C GLN A 140 40.83 -8.86 7.33
N ARG A 141 40.83 -8.21 8.50
CA ARG A 141 39.90 -8.49 9.58
C ARG A 141 38.49 -8.07 9.24
N LEU A 142 38.29 -6.99 8.46
CA LEU A 142 36.97 -6.56 8.02
C LEU A 142 36.21 -7.64 7.25
N HIS A 143 36.93 -8.45 6.44
CA HIS A 143 36.29 -9.54 5.70
C HIS A 143 35.78 -10.70 6.60
N THR A 144 36.31 -10.81 7.83
CA THR A 144 35.90 -11.86 8.78
C THR A 144 34.77 -11.45 9.71
N ALA A 145 34.40 -10.17 9.73
CA ALA A 145 33.31 -9.63 10.56
C ALA A 145 31.95 -10.22 10.15
N ARG A 146 31.22 -10.72 11.13
CA ARG A 146 29.93 -11.39 10.92
C ARG A 146 28.74 -10.45 10.96
N SER A 147 28.85 -9.35 11.71
CA SER A 147 27.78 -8.36 11.91
C SER A 147 28.27 -6.93 11.69
N VAL A 148 27.35 -5.97 11.64
CA VAL A 148 27.66 -4.53 11.62
C VAL A 148 28.33 -4.12 12.92
N GLU A 149 27.95 -4.69 14.05
CA GLU A 149 28.51 -4.45 15.37
C GLU A 149 29.98 -4.90 15.41
N ASP A 150 30.32 -6.07 14.86
CA ASP A 150 31.71 -6.55 14.74
C ASP A 150 32.56 -5.59 13.91
N LEU A 151 32.03 -5.10 12.78
CA LEU A 151 32.71 -4.10 11.95
C LEU A 151 32.99 -2.82 12.73
N CYS A 152 31.99 -2.32 13.46
CA CYS A 152 32.11 -1.11 14.29
C CYS A 152 33.16 -1.29 15.39
N GLN A 153 33.20 -2.44 16.04
CA GLN A 153 34.15 -2.72 17.12
C GLN A 153 35.58 -2.79 16.61
N LEU A 154 35.80 -3.40 15.42
CA LEU A 154 37.12 -3.40 14.77
C LEU A 154 37.60 -1.99 14.46
N LEU A 155 36.72 -1.14 13.91
CA LEU A 155 37.08 0.24 13.57
C LEU A 155 37.41 1.06 14.83
N ALA A 156 36.62 0.97 15.89
CA ALA A 156 36.86 1.68 17.15
C ALA A 156 38.22 1.31 17.75
N ALA A 157 38.53 -0.01 17.81
CA ALA A 157 39.78 -0.52 18.36
C ALA A 157 41.02 -0.06 17.56
N ASP A 158 40.96 -0.13 16.23
CA ASP A 158 42.11 0.27 15.40
C ASP A 158 42.36 1.77 15.40
N ILE A 159 41.31 2.58 15.35
CA ILE A 159 41.43 4.05 15.43
C ILE A 159 41.96 4.48 16.80
N ARG A 160 41.46 3.89 17.90
CA ARG A 160 42.01 4.18 19.22
C ARG A 160 43.50 3.83 19.31
N HIS A 161 43.87 2.70 18.75
CA HIS A 161 45.24 2.25 18.77
C HIS A 161 46.17 3.13 17.94
N ILE A 162 45.75 3.61 16.77
CA ILE A 162 46.51 4.52 15.91
C ILE A 162 46.66 5.89 16.56
N THR A 163 45.59 6.42 17.14
CA THR A 163 45.55 7.76 17.71
C THR A 163 46.06 7.85 19.15
N GLY A 164 46.03 6.71 19.87
CA GLY A 164 46.31 6.62 21.28
C GLY A 164 45.36 7.43 22.16
N PHE A 165 44.14 7.76 21.73
CA PHE A 165 43.10 8.38 22.54
C PHE A 165 42.66 7.44 23.66
N ASP A 166 42.15 8.02 24.77
CA ASP A 166 41.62 7.23 25.89
C ASP A 166 40.41 6.38 25.46
N ARG A 167 39.62 6.89 24.53
CA ARG A 167 38.43 6.21 24.02
C ARG A 167 38.18 6.56 22.58
N ALA A 168 37.73 5.57 21.77
CA ALA A 168 37.17 5.75 20.45
C ALA A 168 35.80 5.05 20.36
N LEU A 169 34.81 5.72 19.80
CA LEU A 169 33.45 5.20 19.64
C LEU A 169 33.06 5.21 18.16
N VAL A 170 32.19 4.28 17.77
CA VAL A 170 31.41 4.35 16.53
C VAL A 170 29.99 4.73 16.87
N TYR A 171 29.57 5.86 16.35
CA TYR A 171 28.31 6.53 16.64
C TYR A 171 27.44 6.55 15.38
N ARG A 172 26.23 5.98 15.42
CA ARG A 172 25.32 5.90 14.27
C ARG A 172 24.14 6.84 14.45
N PHE A 173 23.78 7.62 13.43
CA PHE A 173 22.56 8.41 13.37
C PHE A 173 21.34 7.55 12.97
N ASP A 174 20.20 7.82 13.57
CA ASP A 174 18.90 7.32 13.13
C ASP A 174 18.18 8.32 12.21
N ARG A 175 16.92 8.01 11.83
CA ARG A 175 16.10 8.86 10.95
C ARG A 175 15.79 10.23 11.55
N ASP A 176 15.69 10.31 12.87
CA ASP A 176 15.42 11.53 13.64
C ASP A 176 16.72 12.26 14.04
N TRP A 177 17.86 11.82 13.50
CA TRP A 177 19.19 12.33 13.80
C TRP A 177 19.66 12.16 15.25
N HIS A 178 18.99 11.30 16.02
CA HIS A 178 19.56 10.85 17.27
C HIS A 178 20.69 9.87 17.00
N GLY A 179 21.70 9.92 17.82
CA GLY A 179 22.83 9.03 17.64
C GLY A 179 22.93 7.97 18.73
N THR A 180 23.36 6.78 18.36
CA THR A 180 23.58 5.67 19.29
C THR A 180 25.01 5.18 19.15
N VAL A 181 25.70 4.96 20.26
CA VAL A 181 27.05 4.37 20.29
C VAL A 181 26.91 2.86 20.08
N LEU A 182 27.35 2.39 18.90
CA LEU A 182 27.26 0.96 18.53
C LEU A 182 28.48 0.16 19.01
N ALA A 183 29.64 0.80 19.09
CA ALA A 183 30.88 0.17 19.54
C ALA A 183 31.77 1.18 20.24
N GLU A 184 32.55 0.71 21.19
CA GLU A 184 33.51 1.49 21.96
C GLU A 184 34.75 0.66 22.25
N ASP A 185 35.93 1.30 22.11
CA ASP A 185 37.16 0.82 22.64
C ASP A 185 37.79 1.89 23.55
N GLY A 186 38.16 1.52 24.77
CA GLY A 186 38.62 2.46 25.79
C GLY A 186 39.64 1.86 26.75
N ASN A 187 40.51 2.71 27.33
CA ASN A 187 41.51 2.32 28.32
C ASN A 187 41.01 2.45 29.79
N GLY A 188 39.73 2.83 29.98
CA GLY A 188 39.13 3.02 31.30
C GLY A 188 39.34 4.40 31.93
N ALA A 189 40.08 5.32 31.28
CA ALA A 189 40.27 6.68 31.81
C ALA A 189 38.99 7.55 31.73
N LEU A 190 38.12 7.26 30.80
CA LEU A 190 36.84 7.94 30.63
C LEU A 190 35.68 6.94 30.83
N PRO A 191 34.49 7.40 31.32
CA PRO A 191 33.33 6.52 31.45
C PRO A 191 32.85 5.98 30.09
N SER A 192 32.33 4.74 30.07
CA SER A 192 31.81 4.11 28.84
C SER A 192 30.50 4.76 28.41
N TYR A 193 30.35 4.92 27.09
CA TYR A 193 29.13 5.39 26.42
C TYR A 193 28.51 4.31 25.52
N LEU A 194 28.99 3.08 25.60
CA LEU A 194 28.43 1.97 24.83
C LEU A 194 26.93 1.84 25.09
N ASP A 195 26.15 1.67 24.05
CA ASP A 195 24.68 1.59 24.04
C ASP A 195 23.96 2.87 24.49
N LEU A 196 24.68 3.97 24.73
CA LEU A 196 24.03 5.23 25.05
C LEU A 196 23.55 5.94 23.79
N ARG A 197 22.39 6.59 23.94
CA ARG A 197 21.78 7.42 22.93
C ARG A 197 21.98 8.91 23.25
N PHE A 198 22.16 9.72 22.21
CA PHE A 198 22.33 11.16 22.29
C PHE A 198 21.32 11.84 21.36
N PRO A 199 20.64 12.92 21.78
CA PRO A 199 19.64 13.56 20.94
C PRO A 199 20.26 14.34 19.79
N ALA A 200 19.45 14.52 18.72
CA ALA A 200 19.82 15.28 17.53
C ALA A 200 20.35 16.70 17.83
N SER A 201 19.89 17.29 18.91
CA SER A 201 20.29 18.63 19.36
C SER A 201 21.74 18.73 19.84
N ASP A 202 22.44 17.60 20.10
CA ASP A 202 23.86 17.63 20.49
C ASP A 202 24.77 17.81 19.26
N ILE A 203 24.30 17.42 18.07
CA ILE A 203 24.99 17.64 16.78
C ILE A 203 23.98 18.34 15.84
N PRO A 204 23.91 19.68 15.88
CA PRO A 204 22.92 20.44 15.12
C PRO A 204 23.11 20.32 13.58
N ALA A 205 22.10 20.71 12.81
CA ALA A 205 22.03 20.48 11.36
C ALA A 205 23.23 21.04 10.60
N GLN A 206 23.69 22.27 10.93
CA GLN A 206 24.86 22.88 10.30
C GLN A 206 26.17 22.12 10.61
N ALA A 207 26.28 21.52 11.81
CA ALA A 207 27.44 20.69 12.16
C ALA A 207 27.44 19.38 11.34
N ARG A 208 26.27 18.74 11.19
CA ARG A 208 26.11 17.54 10.36
C ARG A 208 26.48 17.81 8.89
N GLU A 209 26.09 18.97 8.36
CA GLU A 209 26.47 19.36 7.00
C GLU A 209 27.99 19.57 6.87
N LEU A 210 28.62 20.15 7.86
CA LEU A 210 30.09 20.27 7.87
C LEU A 210 30.79 18.92 7.97
N TYR A 211 30.29 17.96 8.77
CA TYR A 211 30.78 16.59 8.82
C TYR A 211 30.64 15.86 7.47
N ARG A 212 29.62 16.20 6.68
CA ARG A 212 29.45 15.66 5.32
C ARG A 212 30.48 16.23 4.34
N ARG A 213 30.82 17.53 4.47
CA ARG A 213 31.81 18.24 3.59
C ARG A 213 33.26 17.98 3.97
N ASN A 214 33.56 17.97 5.26
CA ASN A 214 34.89 17.74 5.79
C ASN A 214 34.85 16.58 6.77
N ARG A 215 35.35 15.41 6.33
CA ARG A 215 35.23 14.16 7.08
C ARG A 215 36.05 14.15 8.38
N LEU A 216 37.11 14.96 8.47
CA LEU A 216 38.03 14.90 9.58
C LEU A 216 37.99 16.20 10.41
N ARG A 217 37.82 16.06 11.71
CA ARG A 217 37.81 17.15 12.65
C ARG A 217 38.69 16.80 13.84
N ILE A 218 39.58 17.74 14.24
CA ILE A 218 40.40 17.59 15.45
C ILE A 218 40.28 18.82 16.36
N ILE A 219 40.31 18.57 17.65
CA ILE A 219 40.37 19.58 18.74
C ILE A 219 41.42 19.08 19.69
N PRO A 220 42.71 19.49 19.53
CA PRO A 220 43.78 19.00 20.37
C PRO A 220 43.74 19.47 21.83
N ASP A 221 43.11 20.63 22.08
CA ASP A 221 42.95 21.18 23.42
C ASP A 221 41.67 22.02 23.51
N ALA A 222 40.68 21.57 24.23
CA ALA A 222 39.44 22.32 24.50
C ALA A 222 39.66 23.57 25.40
N GLY A 223 40.86 23.76 25.90
CA GLY A 223 41.25 24.95 26.71
C GLY A 223 41.84 26.09 25.89
N TYR A 224 41.95 25.94 24.55
CA TYR A 224 42.63 26.92 23.73
C TYR A 224 41.94 28.28 23.66
N ALA A 225 42.70 29.34 23.36
CA ALA A 225 42.21 30.65 22.95
C ALA A 225 42.18 30.77 21.42
N PRO A 226 41.06 31.13 20.79
CA PRO A 226 40.97 31.28 19.35
C PRO A 226 41.93 32.33 18.80
N VAL A 227 42.62 32.04 17.70
CA VAL A 227 43.51 32.94 17.00
C VAL A 227 42.78 33.60 15.85
N PRO A 228 42.59 34.94 15.84
CA PRO A 228 41.82 35.62 14.80
C PRO A 228 42.56 35.63 13.46
N ILE A 229 41.80 35.55 12.34
CA ILE A 229 42.29 35.74 10.97
C ILE A 229 42.24 37.24 10.65
N ARG A 230 43.28 37.75 10.02
CA ARG A 230 43.42 39.18 9.68
C ARG A 230 43.84 39.35 8.20
N PRO A 231 43.25 40.31 7.46
CA PRO A 231 42.06 41.10 7.84
C PRO A 231 40.82 40.24 7.99
N ALA A 232 39.74 40.73 8.65
CA ALA A 232 38.53 39.95 8.93
C ALA A 232 37.74 39.58 7.69
N ALA A 233 37.83 40.34 6.61
CA ALA A 233 37.18 40.08 5.32
C ALA A 233 38.20 39.72 4.24
N THR A 234 37.80 38.87 3.32
CA THR A 234 38.54 38.53 2.10
C THR A 234 38.59 39.76 1.15
N PRO A 235 39.40 39.77 0.08
CA PRO A 235 39.35 40.82 -0.93
C PRO A 235 37.95 41.00 -1.56
N ALA A 236 37.11 40.00 -1.55
CA ALA A 236 35.72 40.08 -2.00
C ALA A 236 34.76 40.71 -0.97
N GLY A 237 35.22 41.11 0.22
CA GLY A 237 34.44 41.76 1.27
C GLY A 237 33.63 40.80 2.14
N THR A 238 33.81 39.48 1.98
CA THR A 238 33.13 38.42 2.76
C THR A 238 34.07 37.74 3.74
N PRO A 239 33.60 37.16 4.87
CA PRO A 239 34.42 36.31 5.72
C PRO A 239 34.96 35.09 4.93
N LEU A 240 36.16 34.60 5.33
CA LEU A 240 36.73 33.38 4.75
C LEU A 240 35.90 32.16 5.16
N ASP A 241 35.47 31.35 4.16
CA ASP A 241 34.83 30.06 4.42
C ASP A 241 35.89 29.04 4.85
N LEU A 242 35.75 28.56 6.08
CA LEU A 242 36.63 27.57 6.70
C LEU A 242 36.01 26.16 6.71
N SER A 243 35.02 25.90 5.88
CA SER A 243 34.35 24.59 5.83
C SER A 243 35.30 23.43 5.65
N GLN A 244 36.34 23.63 4.81
CA GLN A 244 37.38 22.61 4.53
C GLN A 244 38.59 22.68 5.49
N SER A 245 38.67 23.71 6.33
CA SER A 245 39.81 23.91 7.21
C SER A 245 39.79 23.03 8.44
N VAL A 246 40.87 22.33 8.68
CA VAL A 246 41.10 21.52 9.88
C VAL A 246 41.38 22.38 11.11
N LEU A 247 42.14 23.49 10.91
CA LEU A 247 42.46 24.47 11.97
C LEU A 247 41.28 25.35 12.41
N ARG A 248 40.14 25.32 11.69
CA ARG A 248 38.97 26.12 12.04
C ARG A 248 38.61 26.03 13.51
N SER A 249 38.45 27.19 14.17
CA SER A 249 37.99 27.24 15.56
C SER A 249 36.60 26.61 15.74
N VAL A 250 36.35 26.09 16.91
CA VAL A 250 35.11 25.41 17.30
C VAL A 250 34.18 26.40 18.00
N SER A 251 32.86 26.21 17.81
CA SER A 251 31.87 26.98 18.59
C SER A 251 32.15 26.90 20.08
N PRO A 252 32.11 28.03 20.83
CA PRO A 252 32.28 28.04 22.27
C PRO A 252 31.32 27.09 23.02
N VAL A 253 30.12 26.92 22.49
CA VAL A 253 29.11 26.00 23.05
C VAL A 253 29.61 24.55 22.98
N HIS A 254 30.26 24.16 21.87
CA HIS A 254 30.80 22.82 21.73
C HIS A 254 32.02 22.60 22.61
N VAL A 255 32.87 23.60 22.78
CA VAL A 255 34.01 23.55 23.71
C VAL A 255 33.53 23.38 25.16
N GLU A 256 32.46 24.08 25.56
CA GLU A 256 31.84 23.90 26.87
C GLU A 256 31.26 22.48 27.02
N TYR A 257 30.60 21.97 25.99
CA TYR A 257 30.08 20.62 25.97
C TYR A 257 31.18 19.58 26.21
N MET A 258 32.32 19.69 25.52
CA MET A 258 33.46 18.80 25.70
C MET A 258 34.01 18.85 27.14
N ARG A 259 34.13 20.04 27.72
CA ARG A 259 34.60 20.21 29.12
C ARG A 259 33.62 19.54 30.09
N ASN A 260 32.32 19.69 29.86
CA ASN A 260 31.29 19.05 30.68
C ASN A 260 31.34 17.51 30.58
N MET A 261 31.79 16.99 29.46
CA MET A 261 32.05 15.53 29.25
C MET A 261 33.35 15.06 29.93
N GLY A 262 34.17 15.96 30.48
CA GLY A 262 35.51 15.62 30.97
C GLY A 262 36.51 15.30 29.81
N THR A 263 36.27 15.80 28.62
CA THR A 263 37.05 15.56 27.42
C THR A 263 37.79 16.85 27.04
N LEU A 264 39.11 16.84 27.10
CA LEU A 264 39.93 18.00 26.73
C LEU A 264 40.51 17.92 25.32
N ALA A 265 40.57 16.74 24.70
CA ALA A 265 40.89 16.59 23.30
C ALA A 265 39.89 15.64 22.60
N SER A 266 39.57 15.96 21.36
CA SER A 266 38.63 15.15 20.54
C SER A 266 39.08 15.11 19.08
N MET A 267 38.80 13.98 18.46
CA MET A 267 38.90 13.81 17.00
C MET A 267 37.65 13.10 16.51
N SER A 268 37.07 13.55 15.40
CA SER A 268 35.98 12.85 14.73
C SER A 268 36.29 12.61 13.27
N VAL A 269 35.87 11.43 12.79
CA VAL A 269 35.94 11.05 11.38
C VAL A 269 34.55 10.65 10.92
N SER A 270 34.08 11.25 9.83
CA SER A 270 32.75 11.01 9.31
C SER A 270 32.65 9.68 8.57
N ILE A 271 31.62 8.91 8.86
CA ILE A 271 31.27 7.69 8.15
C ILE A 271 30.21 8.04 7.11
N LEU A 272 30.60 8.10 5.84
CA LEU A 272 29.71 8.40 4.71
C LEU A 272 29.37 7.12 3.97
N VAL A 273 28.09 6.80 3.87
CA VAL A 273 27.58 5.67 3.09
C VAL A 273 26.72 6.23 1.95
N ASP A 274 27.09 5.92 0.72
CA ASP A 274 26.41 6.43 -0.50
C ASP A 274 26.26 7.98 -0.50
N GLY A 275 27.27 8.70 0.04
CA GLY A 275 27.28 10.16 0.13
C GLY A 275 26.48 10.77 1.29
N ALA A 276 25.75 9.94 2.04
CA ALA A 276 24.99 10.36 3.22
C ALA A 276 25.78 10.13 4.52
N LEU A 277 25.62 11.02 5.49
CA LEU A 277 26.24 10.88 6.80
C LEU A 277 25.52 9.78 7.62
N TRP A 278 26.13 8.60 7.65
CA TRP A 278 25.61 7.45 8.41
C TRP A 278 25.95 7.55 9.89
N GLY A 279 27.17 8.07 10.22
CA GLY A 279 27.65 8.13 11.58
C GLY A 279 29.00 8.83 11.69
N LEU A 280 29.57 8.75 12.87
CA LEU A 280 30.89 9.29 13.20
C LEU A 280 31.74 8.25 13.93
N VAL A 281 33.04 8.24 13.67
CA VAL A 281 34.00 7.78 14.67
C VAL A 281 34.35 8.98 15.53
N SER A 282 34.13 8.88 16.85
CA SER A 282 34.44 9.95 17.81
C SER A 282 35.49 9.48 18.81
N CYS A 283 36.61 10.18 18.87
CA CYS A 283 37.70 9.90 19.78
C CYS A 283 37.77 10.97 20.87
N HIS A 284 38.02 10.55 22.10
CA HIS A 284 38.05 11.42 23.28
C HIS A 284 39.28 11.15 24.15
N ASN A 285 39.85 12.22 24.70
CA ASN A 285 40.98 12.16 25.64
C ASN A 285 40.74 13.09 26.84
N ALA A 286 41.08 12.62 28.01
CA ALA A 286 40.90 13.40 29.26
C ALA A 286 41.89 14.56 29.36
N ALA A 287 43.02 14.52 28.68
CA ALA A 287 44.05 15.57 28.60
C ALA A 287 44.19 16.09 27.17
N PRO A 288 44.76 17.30 26.96
CA PRO A 288 45.12 17.77 25.63
C PRO A 288 45.99 16.75 24.89
N LYS A 289 45.70 16.54 23.61
CA LYS A 289 46.36 15.54 22.77
C LYS A 289 46.43 15.94 21.32
N ARG A 290 47.62 15.99 20.75
CA ARG A 290 47.84 16.16 19.31
C ARG A 290 47.89 14.80 18.61
N VAL A 291 47.38 14.71 17.41
CA VAL A 291 47.49 13.53 16.54
C VAL A 291 48.10 14.00 15.23
N PRO A 292 49.22 13.46 14.79
CA PRO A 292 49.87 13.83 13.53
C PRO A 292 48.92 13.69 12.32
N LEU A 293 49.06 14.57 11.33
CA LEU A 293 48.19 14.58 10.14
C LEU A 293 48.17 13.23 9.40
N GLN A 294 49.32 12.55 9.34
CA GLN A 294 49.41 11.21 8.70
C GLN A 294 48.58 10.15 9.46
N ALA A 295 48.59 10.16 10.80
CA ALA A 295 47.78 9.25 11.61
C ALA A 295 46.29 9.55 11.41
N ARG A 296 45.90 10.85 11.31
CA ARG A 296 44.54 11.29 11.02
C ARG A 296 44.10 10.83 9.63
N ASN A 297 44.96 10.96 8.59
CA ASN A 297 44.69 10.49 7.24
C ASN A 297 44.55 8.94 7.19
N ALA A 298 45.34 8.22 7.99
CA ALA A 298 45.19 6.76 8.13
C ALA A 298 43.82 6.40 8.73
N CYS A 299 43.35 7.15 9.77
CA CYS A 299 42.03 6.95 10.34
C CYS A 299 40.91 7.27 9.33
N ASP A 300 41.04 8.33 8.53
CA ASP A 300 40.09 8.65 7.46
C ASP A 300 40.02 7.52 6.40
N PHE A 301 41.19 7.02 5.98
CA PHE A 301 41.27 5.89 5.05
C PHE A 301 40.62 4.63 5.59
N LEU A 302 40.88 4.24 6.85
CA LEU A 302 40.21 3.10 7.50
C LEU A 302 38.72 3.27 7.54
N THR A 303 38.28 4.48 7.85
CA THR A 303 36.84 4.81 7.94
C THR A 303 36.17 4.72 6.55
N GLN A 304 36.85 5.11 5.47
CA GLN A 304 36.33 4.95 4.11
C GLN A 304 36.22 3.47 3.71
N VAL A 305 37.25 2.67 4.00
CA VAL A 305 37.24 1.22 3.73
C VAL A 305 36.13 0.54 4.54
N PHE A 306 35.98 0.93 5.82
CA PHE A 306 34.88 0.46 6.66
C PHE A 306 33.51 0.81 6.06
N ALA A 307 33.31 2.05 5.58
CA ALA A 307 32.05 2.49 4.98
C ALA A 307 31.67 1.67 3.74
N LEU A 308 32.66 1.30 2.91
CA LEU A 308 32.45 0.40 1.77
C LEU A 308 31.98 -1.00 2.23
N GLN A 309 32.65 -1.57 3.23
CA GLN A 309 32.30 -2.88 3.78
C GLN A 309 30.92 -2.85 4.48
N LEU A 310 30.63 -1.78 5.22
CA LEU A 310 29.32 -1.56 5.84
C LEU A 310 28.22 -1.54 4.79
N SER A 311 28.40 -0.77 3.71
CA SER A 311 27.43 -0.70 2.61
C SER A 311 27.20 -2.08 1.97
N ALA A 312 28.28 -2.82 1.71
CA ALA A 312 28.20 -4.17 1.14
C ALA A 312 27.47 -5.14 2.08
N LYS A 313 27.75 -5.08 3.39
CA LYS A 313 27.12 -5.93 4.41
C LYS A 313 25.63 -5.65 4.53
N VAL A 314 25.24 -4.39 4.67
CA VAL A 314 23.83 -3.99 4.78
C VAL A 314 23.06 -4.37 3.52
N ARG A 315 23.64 -4.15 2.32
CA ARG A 315 23.00 -4.54 1.06
C ARG A 315 22.87 -6.07 0.93
N GLY A 316 23.88 -6.82 1.39
CA GLY A 316 23.85 -8.28 1.42
C GLY A 316 22.72 -8.81 2.29
N GLU A 317 22.61 -8.32 3.52
CA GLU A 317 21.53 -8.69 4.47
C GLU A 317 20.13 -8.35 3.91
N GLN A 318 19.99 -7.16 3.29
CA GLN A 318 18.72 -6.79 2.63
C GLN A 318 18.41 -7.69 1.44
N ALA A 319 19.41 -8.08 0.65
CA ALA A 319 19.21 -8.98 -0.49
C ALA A 319 18.79 -10.38 -0.04
N GLU A 320 19.43 -10.92 0.99
CA GLU A 320 19.05 -12.21 1.60
C GLU A 320 17.60 -12.15 2.14
N GLN A 321 17.26 -11.08 2.84
CA GLN A 321 15.90 -10.88 3.34
C GLN A 321 14.89 -10.80 2.18
N ARG A 322 15.18 -10.05 1.11
CA ARG A 322 14.30 -9.98 -0.07
C ARG A 322 14.10 -11.34 -0.72
N LEU A 323 15.15 -12.16 -0.84
CA LEU A 323 15.05 -13.52 -1.39
C LEU A 323 14.16 -14.40 -0.52
N ALA A 324 14.34 -14.35 0.80
CA ALA A 324 13.51 -15.11 1.73
C ALA A 324 12.03 -14.69 1.66
N LEU A 325 11.75 -13.40 1.64
CA LEU A 325 10.38 -12.86 1.52
C LEU A 325 9.78 -13.16 0.13
N GLY A 326 10.59 -13.12 -0.94
CA GLY A 326 10.16 -13.50 -2.29
C GLY A 326 9.71 -14.97 -2.38
N ALA A 327 10.37 -15.88 -1.65
CA ALA A 327 9.95 -17.27 -1.56
C ALA A 327 8.60 -17.42 -0.85
N VAL A 328 8.35 -16.65 0.22
CA VAL A 328 7.05 -16.61 0.90
C VAL A 328 5.97 -16.08 -0.04
N GLN A 329 6.24 -14.98 -0.73
CA GLN A 329 5.33 -14.39 -1.70
C GLN A 329 4.96 -15.36 -2.83
N ALA A 330 5.93 -16.08 -3.37
CA ALA A 330 5.69 -17.07 -4.43
C ALA A 330 4.74 -18.18 -3.97
N ARG A 331 4.86 -18.68 -2.71
CA ARG A 331 3.90 -19.64 -2.15
C ARG A 331 2.50 -19.04 -2.01
N LEU A 332 2.38 -17.82 -1.47
CA LEU A 332 1.09 -17.14 -1.35
C LEU A 332 0.41 -16.95 -2.70
N LEU A 333 1.18 -16.62 -3.76
CA LEU A 333 0.66 -16.52 -5.12
C LEU A 333 0.12 -17.86 -5.64
N GLY A 334 0.82 -18.97 -5.37
CA GLY A 334 0.35 -20.32 -5.68
C GLY A 334 -1.00 -20.60 -5.02
N PHE A 335 -1.11 -20.39 -3.70
CA PHE A 335 -2.32 -20.61 -2.95
C PHE A 335 -3.51 -19.76 -3.42
N MET A 336 -3.26 -18.47 -3.72
CA MET A 336 -4.30 -17.58 -4.28
C MET A 336 -4.75 -17.97 -5.68
N ALA A 337 -3.91 -18.67 -6.46
CA ALA A 337 -4.25 -19.14 -7.80
C ALA A 337 -5.06 -20.44 -7.78
N GLU A 338 -4.85 -21.28 -6.77
CA GLU A 338 -5.55 -22.58 -6.61
C GLU A 338 -6.96 -22.43 -6.03
N GLU A 339 -7.21 -21.38 -5.23
CA GLU A 339 -8.50 -21.16 -4.56
C GLU A 339 -9.46 -20.31 -5.41
N ASP A 340 -10.76 -20.45 -5.16
CA ASP A 340 -11.81 -19.68 -5.84
C ASP A 340 -11.77 -18.18 -5.52
N SER A 341 -11.19 -17.81 -4.39
CA SER A 341 -11.00 -16.44 -3.95
C SER A 341 -9.56 -16.22 -3.47
N PHE A 342 -8.94 -15.10 -3.89
CA PHE A 342 -7.62 -14.74 -3.35
C PHE A 342 -7.64 -14.58 -1.82
N ILE A 343 -8.80 -14.21 -1.25
CA ILE A 343 -8.99 -14.09 0.21
C ILE A 343 -8.82 -15.45 0.87
N ASP A 344 -9.44 -16.51 0.34
CA ASP A 344 -9.36 -17.85 0.88
C ASP A 344 -7.93 -18.39 0.77
N GLY A 345 -7.24 -18.12 -0.36
CA GLY A 345 -5.83 -18.47 -0.54
C GLY A 345 -4.91 -17.82 0.50
N LEU A 346 -5.22 -16.61 0.96
CA LEU A 346 -4.49 -15.96 2.06
C LEU A 346 -4.89 -16.50 3.44
N LEU A 347 -6.18 -16.69 3.69
CA LEU A 347 -6.71 -17.08 4.99
C LEU A 347 -6.39 -18.52 5.39
N ASN A 348 -6.28 -19.42 4.41
CA ASN A 348 -5.92 -20.82 4.63
C ASN A 348 -4.43 -21.02 4.94
N HIS A 349 -3.59 -19.98 4.70
CA HIS A 349 -2.14 -20.00 4.91
C HIS A 349 -1.66 -18.85 5.82
N PRO A 350 -2.15 -18.77 7.07
CA PRO A 350 -1.89 -17.64 7.98
C PRO A 350 -0.40 -17.46 8.30
N ASP A 351 0.36 -18.55 8.40
CA ASP A 351 1.79 -18.49 8.73
C ASP A 351 2.59 -17.77 7.63
N ASP A 352 2.29 -18.04 6.37
CA ASP A 352 2.95 -17.37 5.25
C ASP A 352 2.53 -15.89 5.13
N VAL A 353 1.25 -15.57 5.40
CA VAL A 353 0.78 -14.16 5.44
C VAL A 353 1.50 -13.36 6.52
N LEU A 354 1.72 -13.94 7.68
CA LEU A 354 2.43 -13.30 8.79
C LEU A 354 3.94 -13.22 8.50
N ALA A 355 4.52 -14.29 7.97
CA ALA A 355 5.95 -14.37 7.67
C ALA A 355 6.38 -13.38 6.57
N LEU A 356 5.49 -13.04 5.62
CA LEU A 356 5.78 -12.10 4.52
C LEU A 356 6.31 -10.76 5.00
N VAL A 357 5.87 -10.29 6.15
CA VAL A 357 6.28 -9.00 6.74
C VAL A 357 6.68 -9.17 8.21
N ASN A 358 6.97 -10.39 8.67
CA ASN A 358 7.33 -10.70 10.05
C ASN A 358 6.37 -10.03 11.06
N ALA A 359 5.08 -10.19 10.84
CA ALA A 359 4.01 -9.66 11.71
C ALA A 359 3.57 -10.72 12.73
N SER A 360 3.02 -10.28 13.87
CA SER A 360 2.43 -11.19 14.87
C SER A 360 0.95 -11.46 14.61
N GLY A 361 0.27 -10.57 13.91
CA GLY A 361 -1.13 -10.68 13.52
C GLY A 361 -1.41 -9.99 12.20
N ALA A 362 -2.48 -10.43 11.54
CA ALA A 362 -2.97 -9.79 10.32
C ALA A 362 -4.50 -9.80 10.27
N ALA A 363 -5.08 -8.99 9.39
CA ALA A 363 -6.50 -9.03 9.07
C ALA A 363 -6.73 -8.72 7.59
N VAL A 364 -7.68 -9.45 7.00
CA VAL A 364 -8.23 -9.13 5.67
C VAL A 364 -9.62 -8.54 5.88
N VAL A 365 -9.82 -7.31 5.45
CA VAL A 365 -11.05 -6.54 5.72
C VAL A 365 -11.63 -6.00 4.42
N THR A 366 -12.93 -6.25 4.27
CA THR A 366 -13.78 -5.65 3.22
C THR A 366 -14.99 -4.99 3.88
N ALA A 367 -15.86 -4.34 3.12
CA ALA A 367 -17.10 -3.78 3.64
C ALA A 367 -17.95 -4.84 4.39
N ASP A 368 -18.05 -6.05 3.83
CA ASP A 368 -18.94 -7.11 4.32
C ASP A 368 -18.24 -8.12 5.23
N HIS A 369 -16.91 -8.29 5.11
CA HIS A 369 -16.16 -9.35 5.78
C HIS A 369 -14.94 -8.81 6.52
N CYS A 370 -14.68 -9.38 7.70
CA CYS A 370 -13.45 -9.18 8.45
C CYS A 370 -12.94 -10.55 8.92
N ARG A 371 -11.72 -10.88 8.54
CA ARG A 371 -11.04 -12.12 8.95
C ARG A 371 -9.73 -11.80 9.62
N ILE A 372 -9.49 -12.41 10.75
CA ILE A 372 -8.35 -12.15 11.65
C ILE A 372 -7.42 -13.35 11.62
N LEU A 373 -6.10 -13.09 11.54
CA LEU A 373 -5.03 -14.09 11.55
C LEU A 373 -4.05 -13.78 12.68
N GLY A 374 -3.59 -14.80 13.38
CA GLY A 374 -2.59 -14.68 14.44
C GLY A 374 -3.03 -13.78 15.61
N SER A 375 -2.07 -13.04 16.19
CA SER A 375 -2.29 -12.15 17.33
C SER A 375 -2.68 -10.73 16.85
N ALA A 376 -3.83 -10.60 16.21
CA ALA A 376 -4.38 -9.31 15.78
C ALA A 376 -5.38 -8.73 16.81
N PRO A 377 -5.74 -7.43 16.69
CA PRO A 377 -6.79 -6.81 17.49
C PRO A 377 -8.15 -7.47 17.27
N PRO A 378 -9.11 -7.33 18.22
CA PRO A 378 -10.48 -7.78 18.04
C PRO A 378 -11.14 -7.15 16.80
N GLU A 379 -12.09 -7.88 16.18
CA GLU A 379 -12.76 -7.44 14.94
C GLU A 379 -13.33 -6.01 15.02
N ARG A 380 -13.92 -5.63 16.14
CA ARG A 380 -14.44 -4.27 16.35
C ARG A 380 -13.37 -3.20 16.15
N GLU A 381 -12.14 -3.43 16.62
CA GLU A 381 -11.04 -2.48 16.50
C GLU A 381 -10.44 -2.49 15.09
N VAL A 382 -10.38 -3.68 14.47
CA VAL A 382 -9.97 -3.82 13.06
C VAL A 382 -10.93 -3.08 12.13
N ARG A 383 -12.26 -3.17 12.36
CA ARG A 383 -13.26 -2.42 11.59
C ARG A 383 -13.14 -0.91 11.80
N ALA A 384 -12.85 -0.45 13.01
CA ALA A 384 -12.61 0.96 13.27
C ALA A 384 -11.35 1.48 12.55
N LEU A 385 -10.30 0.66 12.46
CA LEU A 385 -9.11 0.97 11.67
C LEU A 385 -9.41 1.02 10.17
N TYR A 386 -10.21 0.08 9.68
CA TYR A 386 -10.70 0.07 8.30
C TYR A 386 -11.45 1.35 7.93
N GLU A 387 -12.40 1.77 8.78
CA GLU A 387 -13.15 3.02 8.59
C GLU A 387 -12.22 4.24 8.58
N TRP A 388 -11.29 4.28 9.52
CA TRP A 388 -10.31 5.36 9.62
C TRP A 388 -9.37 5.43 8.40
N LEU A 389 -8.84 4.30 7.91
CA LEU A 389 -8.00 4.23 6.71
C LEU A 389 -8.79 4.64 5.47
N SER A 390 -10.05 4.18 5.35
CA SER A 390 -10.93 4.50 4.21
C SER A 390 -11.30 5.98 4.15
N ALA A 391 -11.46 6.64 5.31
CA ALA A 391 -11.80 8.06 5.40
C ALA A 391 -10.62 9.00 5.05
N ARG A 392 -9.38 8.53 5.14
CA ARG A 392 -8.20 9.36 4.85
C ARG A 392 -8.07 9.75 3.38
N GLY A 393 -8.64 8.96 2.46
CA GLY A 393 -8.66 9.29 1.02
C GLY A 393 -7.29 9.47 0.37
N GLU A 394 -6.22 9.07 1.06
CA GLU A 394 -4.85 9.33 0.66
C GLU A 394 -4.45 8.56 -0.61
N ALA A 395 -3.60 9.21 -1.38
CA ALA A 395 -3.05 8.67 -2.62
C ALA A 395 -2.16 7.43 -2.40
N ASP A 396 -1.70 7.20 -1.18
CA ASP A 396 -0.78 6.12 -0.85
C ASP A 396 -1.51 4.80 -0.69
N ASP A 397 -1.17 3.86 -1.55
CA ASP A 397 -1.68 2.48 -1.56
C ASP A 397 -1.17 1.65 -0.38
N VAL A 398 -0.22 2.17 0.40
CA VAL A 398 0.41 1.53 1.55
C VAL A 398 0.54 2.52 2.70
N TYR A 399 0.04 2.16 3.87
CA TYR A 399 0.21 2.91 5.11
C TYR A 399 1.12 2.16 6.07
N VAL A 400 2.10 2.86 6.64
CA VAL A 400 3.11 2.28 7.54
C VAL A 400 3.28 3.16 8.76
N THR A 401 3.22 2.56 9.96
CA THR A 401 3.57 3.23 11.22
C THR A 401 4.09 2.25 12.25
N GLU A 402 4.97 2.72 13.11
CA GLU A 402 5.49 2.00 14.29
C GLU A 402 4.79 2.43 15.60
N ALA A 403 4.04 3.54 15.53
CA ALA A 403 3.36 4.17 16.66
C ALA A 403 1.91 4.50 16.29
N LEU A 404 1.09 3.47 16.15
CA LEU A 404 -0.28 3.60 15.66
C LEU A 404 -1.13 4.53 16.54
N ALA A 405 -0.93 4.51 17.85
CA ALA A 405 -1.66 5.34 18.79
C ALA A 405 -1.43 6.86 18.61
N GLU A 406 -0.29 7.28 18.03
CA GLU A 406 -0.03 8.68 17.70
C GLU A 406 -0.94 9.19 16.58
N ALA A 407 -1.23 8.33 15.57
CA ALA A 407 -2.10 8.67 14.43
C ALA A 407 -3.57 8.31 14.67
N PHE A 408 -3.82 7.26 15.46
CA PHE A 408 -5.13 6.73 15.80
C PHE A 408 -5.23 6.48 17.31
N PRO A 409 -5.58 7.49 18.13
CA PRO A 409 -5.52 7.44 19.60
C PRO A 409 -6.29 6.28 20.24
N ARG A 410 -7.33 5.78 19.57
CA ARG A 410 -8.09 4.61 20.00
C ARG A 410 -7.23 3.34 20.08
N ALA A 411 -6.15 3.27 19.30
CA ALA A 411 -5.21 2.14 19.32
C ALA A 411 -4.44 2.00 20.64
N GLN A 412 -4.49 3.00 21.53
CA GLN A 412 -3.85 2.90 22.85
C GLN A 412 -4.37 1.70 23.68
N GLY A 413 -5.65 1.34 23.51
CA GLY A 413 -6.28 0.19 24.17
C GLY A 413 -5.88 -1.18 23.60
N ILE A 414 -5.18 -1.23 22.48
CA ILE A 414 -4.77 -2.45 21.77
C ILE A 414 -3.26 -2.48 21.50
N ALA A 415 -2.48 -1.69 22.21
CA ALA A 415 -1.04 -1.55 22.00
C ALA A 415 -0.28 -2.88 22.17
N ASP A 416 -0.78 -3.78 23.03
CA ASP A 416 -0.28 -5.13 23.23
C ASP A 416 -0.32 -6.01 21.97
N ARG A 417 -1.10 -5.63 20.96
CA ARG A 417 -1.28 -6.37 19.69
C ARG A 417 -0.97 -5.52 18.46
N ALA A 418 -1.21 -4.22 18.52
CA ALA A 418 -1.16 -3.31 17.37
C ALA A 418 -0.56 -1.94 17.70
N SER A 419 0.68 -1.91 18.14
CA SER A 419 1.47 -0.66 18.19
C SER A 419 2.04 -0.29 16.82
N GLY A 420 2.37 -1.28 15.99
CA GLY A 420 2.75 -1.10 14.58
C GLY A 420 1.65 -1.57 13.63
N LEU A 421 1.47 -0.82 12.55
CA LEU A 421 0.55 -1.15 11.45
C LEU A 421 1.27 -1.01 10.11
N LEU A 422 1.16 -2.05 9.28
CA LEU A 422 1.43 -2.02 7.86
C LEU A 422 0.13 -2.39 7.15
N ALA A 423 -0.39 -1.52 6.30
CA ALA A 423 -1.65 -1.72 5.59
C ALA A 423 -1.47 -1.53 4.09
N ILE A 424 -2.06 -2.42 3.30
CA ILE A 424 -2.16 -2.27 1.83
C ILE A 424 -3.62 -2.21 1.41
N SER A 425 -3.93 -1.28 0.49
CA SER A 425 -5.25 -1.17 -0.13
C SER A 425 -5.31 -2.03 -1.39
N VAL A 426 -6.16 -3.06 -1.40
CA VAL A 426 -6.36 -3.94 -2.56
C VAL A 426 -7.31 -3.31 -3.57
N SER A 427 -8.35 -2.61 -3.11
CA SER A 427 -9.30 -1.92 -3.99
C SER A 427 -9.81 -0.64 -3.32
N LYS A 428 -9.65 0.49 -4.02
CA LYS A 428 -10.20 1.78 -3.56
C LYS A 428 -11.72 1.86 -3.75
N ARG A 429 -12.26 1.19 -4.78
CA ARG A 429 -13.68 1.23 -5.10
C ARG A 429 -14.53 0.41 -4.11
N TYR A 430 -13.98 -0.69 -3.62
CA TYR A 430 -14.66 -1.61 -2.69
C TYR A 430 -13.98 -1.65 -1.32
N ALA A 431 -13.14 -0.65 -1.02
CA ALA A 431 -12.42 -0.46 0.24
C ALA A 431 -11.99 -1.80 0.87
N SER A 432 -11.06 -2.53 0.23
CA SER A 432 -10.53 -3.78 0.78
C SER A 432 -9.07 -3.61 1.16
N TYR A 433 -8.72 -4.04 2.38
CA TYR A 433 -7.40 -3.88 2.97
C TYR A 433 -6.86 -5.21 3.49
N ILE A 434 -5.54 -5.37 3.39
CA ILE A 434 -4.79 -6.35 4.17
C ILE A 434 -3.98 -5.54 5.19
N LEU A 435 -4.16 -5.86 6.47
CA LEU A 435 -3.56 -5.18 7.61
C LEU A 435 -2.64 -6.14 8.32
N TRP A 436 -1.42 -5.72 8.64
CA TRP A 436 -0.49 -6.46 9.49
C TRP A 436 -0.19 -5.67 10.75
N PHE A 437 -0.09 -6.39 11.86
CA PHE A 437 0.07 -5.82 13.18
C PHE A 437 1.33 -6.32 13.86
N ARG A 438 2.00 -5.41 14.56
CA ARG A 438 3.08 -5.72 15.50
C ARG A 438 2.73 -5.21 16.89
N PRO A 439 2.97 -6.00 17.94
CA PRO A 439 2.74 -5.59 19.31
C PRO A 439 3.70 -4.48 19.76
N GLU A 440 3.36 -3.86 20.85
CA GLU A 440 4.28 -2.97 21.57
C GLU A 440 5.54 -3.72 21.97
N VAL A 441 6.67 -3.05 21.79
CA VAL A 441 7.95 -3.47 22.36
C VAL A 441 8.40 -2.43 23.37
N VAL A 442 8.18 -2.71 24.64
CA VAL A 442 8.66 -1.84 25.72
C VAL A 442 10.19 -1.86 25.71
N ARG A 443 10.79 -0.73 25.37
CA ARG A 443 12.25 -0.58 25.35
C ARG A 443 12.67 0.46 26.35
N THR A 444 13.72 0.15 27.11
CA THR A 444 14.42 1.14 27.92
C THR A 444 15.56 1.73 27.08
N VAL A 445 15.42 2.98 26.69
CA VAL A 445 16.49 3.74 26.04
C VAL A 445 17.34 4.37 27.11
N LYS A 446 18.66 4.17 26.99
CA LYS A 446 19.65 4.79 27.87
C LYS A 446 20.21 6.03 27.18
N TRP A 447 19.86 7.20 27.66
CA TRP A 447 20.42 8.45 27.15
C TRP A 447 21.69 8.83 27.92
N GLY A 448 22.67 9.39 27.21
CA GLY A 448 23.83 10.03 27.82
C GLY A 448 23.45 11.40 28.42
N GLY A 449 22.73 11.39 29.53
CA GLY A 449 22.13 12.57 30.17
C GLY A 449 20.68 12.83 29.73
N ASN A 450 19.97 13.74 30.44
CA ASN A 450 18.60 14.11 30.12
C ASN A 450 18.50 14.65 28.67
N PRO A 451 17.68 14.09 27.76
CA PRO A 451 17.58 14.52 26.34
C PRO A 451 16.99 15.95 26.19
N VAL A 452 16.28 16.46 27.18
CA VAL A 452 15.69 17.80 27.16
C VAL A 452 16.74 18.84 27.56
N LYS A 453 17.08 19.77 26.65
CA LYS A 453 17.99 20.87 26.96
C LYS A 453 17.36 21.85 27.95
N ALA A 454 18.08 22.21 29.01
CA ALA A 454 17.65 23.24 29.94
C ALA A 454 17.88 24.63 29.32
N VAL A 455 16.83 25.42 29.21
CA VAL A 455 16.90 26.86 28.91
C VAL A 455 17.29 27.58 30.21
N ARG A 456 18.35 28.38 30.19
CA ARG A 456 18.73 29.21 31.31
C ARG A 456 18.88 30.64 30.84
N PRO A 457 18.45 31.63 31.65
CA PRO A 457 18.72 33.03 31.39
C PRO A 457 20.23 33.29 31.36
N ASP A 458 20.66 34.14 30.41
CA ASP A 458 22.06 34.58 30.35
C ASP A 458 22.41 35.37 31.62
N PRO A 459 23.45 34.98 32.37
CA PRO A 459 23.88 35.72 33.60
C PRO A 459 24.25 37.17 33.35
N GLU A 460 24.61 37.55 32.11
CA GLU A 460 25.01 38.91 31.73
C GLU A 460 23.87 39.73 31.09
N GLY A 461 22.61 39.22 31.16
CA GLY A 461 21.42 39.93 30.68
C GLY A 461 21.22 39.91 29.14
N GLY A 462 21.90 39.02 28.43
CA GLY A 462 21.68 38.72 27.02
C GLY A 462 20.42 37.86 26.80
N PRO A 463 20.08 37.59 25.53
CA PRO A 463 18.98 36.69 25.25
C PRO A 463 19.25 35.28 25.79
N ASP A 464 18.19 34.63 26.28
CA ASP A 464 18.26 33.26 26.82
C ASP A 464 19.03 32.35 25.87
N ARG A 465 20.08 31.67 26.37
CA ARG A 465 20.91 30.76 25.58
C ARG A 465 20.63 29.30 25.95
N LEU A 466 20.64 28.44 24.94
CA LEU A 466 20.69 26.99 25.13
C LEU A 466 22.08 26.63 25.68
N HIS A 467 22.13 26.17 26.90
CA HIS A 467 23.38 25.68 27.49
C HIS A 467 23.61 24.22 27.18
N PRO A 468 24.86 23.79 26.90
CA PRO A 468 25.19 22.39 26.79
C PRO A 468 24.91 21.65 28.09
N ARG A 469 24.66 20.34 27.99
CA ARG A 469 24.40 19.50 29.16
C ARG A 469 25.53 19.56 30.16
N LYS A 470 25.17 19.56 31.43
CA LYS A 470 26.14 19.49 32.51
C LYS A 470 26.38 18.09 33.05
N SER A 471 25.45 17.15 32.81
CA SER A 471 25.56 15.76 33.24
C SER A 471 25.36 14.81 32.09
N PHE A 472 26.22 13.81 32.02
CA PHE A 472 26.18 12.67 31.07
C PHE A 472 25.87 11.37 31.82
N GLU A 473 25.35 11.43 33.03
CA GLU A 473 24.86 10.27 33.75
C GLU A 473 23.72 9.60 32.97
N ILE A 474 23.65 8.28 33.05
CA ILE A 474 22.67 7.50 32.32
C ILE A 474 21.26 7.88 32.74
N TRP A 475 20.50 8.47 31.83
CA TRP A 475 19.08 8.74 31.98
C TRP A 475 18.27 7.69 31.24
N LYS A 476 17.38 6.97 31.94
CA LYS A 476 16.60 5.90 31.38
C LYS A 476 15.21 6.40 31.01
N GLU A 477 14.85 6.23 29.76
CA GLU A 477 13.53 6.48 29.24
C GLU A 477 12.87 5.17 28.82
N THR A 478 11.66 4.92 29.28
CA THR A 478 10.88 3.77 28.84
C THR A 478 9.96 4.20 27.72
N LEU A 479 10.30 3.79 26.51
CA LEU A 479 9.45 3.99 25.34
C LEU A 479 8.35 2.94 25.33
N LYS A 480 7.10 3.42 25.29
CA LYS A 480 5.89 2.61 25.19
C LYS A 480 5.10 3.02 23.94
N GLY A 481 4.16 2.19 23.52
CA GLY A 481 3.28 2.49 22.39
C GLY A 481 3.94 2.36 21.01
N ARG A 482 5.13 1.77 20.93
CA ARG A 482 5.85 1.56 19.66
C ARG A 482 6.18 0.10 19.44
N SER A 483 6.10 -0.34 18.18
CA SER A 483 6.50 -1.68 17.75
C SER A 483 7.97 -1.73 17.30
N LEU A 484 8.41 -2.91 16.88
CA LEU A 484 9.59 -3.04 16.02
C LEU A 484 9.35 -2.31 14.68
N PRO A 485 10.38 -1.63 14.13
CA PRO A 485 10.25 -0.97 12.86
C PRO A 485 10.01 -1.96 11.72
N TRP A 486 9.26 -1.52 10.70
CA TRP A 486 9.10 -2.24 9.45
C TRP A 486 10.34 -2.04 8.59
N SER A 487 11.00 -3.12 8.17
CA SER A 487 12.17 -3.04 7.28
C SER A 487 11.74 -2.68 5.85
N LEU A 488 12.66 -2.08 5.09
CA LEU A 488 12.38 -1.74 3.70
C LEU A 488 11.99 -2.97 2.84
N PRO A 489 12.68 -4.13 2.94
CA PRO A 489 12.26 -5.35 2.25
C PRO A 489 10.84 -5.83 2.61
N GLU A 490 10.42 -5.71 3.87
CA GLU A 490 9.05 -6.09 4.29
C GLU A 490 7.98 -5.17 3.67
N ILE A 491 8.25 -3.86 3.61
CA ILE A 491 7.36 -2.90 2.97
C ILE A 491 7.28 -3.15 1.46
N GLU A 492 8.40 -3.46 0.81
CA GLU A 492 8.46 -3.82 -0.61
C GLU A 492 7.69 -5.11 -0.87
N ALA A 493 7.88 -6.16 -0.05
CA ALA A 493 7.14 -7.40 -0.17
C ALA A 493 5.61 -7.22 -0.05
N ALA A 494 5.15 -6.34 0.85
CA ALA A 494 3.74 -6.00 0.96
C ALA A 494 3.21 -5.28 -0.31
N LYS A 495 4.00 -4.37 -0.90
CA LYS A 495 3.66 -3.70 -2.17
C LYS A 495 3.58 -4.68 -3.33
N ASP A 496 4.51 -5.61 -3.40
CA ASP A 496 4.56 -6.63 -4.45
C ASP A 496 3.39 -7.62 -4.31
N LEU A 497 3.03 -8.01 -3.07
CA LEU A 497 1.82 -8.80 -2.83
C LEU A 497 0.57 -8.06 -3.32
N ARG A 498 0.45 -6.77 -3.00
CA ARG A 498 -0.66 -5.94 -3.49
C ARG A 498 -0.77 -5.94 -5.01
N ALA A 499 0.33 -5.72 -5.70
CA ALA A 499 0.37 -5.73 -7.17
C ALA A 499 -0.06 -7.09 -7.73
N SER A 500 0.36 -8.17 -7.10
CA SER A 500 0.01 -9.53 -7.48
C SER A 500 -1.48 -9.83 -7.27
N VAL A 501 -2.04 -9.44 -6.12
CA VAL A 501 -3.49 -9.59 -5.83
C VAL A 501 -4.32 -8.81 -6.85
N LEU A 502 -3.92 -7.57 -7.18
CA LEU A 502 -4.59 -6.78 -8.23
C LEU A 502 -4.55 -7.48 -9.58
N GLY A 503 -3.42 -8.08 -9.95
CA GLY A 503 -3.28 -8.86 -11.19
C GLY A 503 -4.22 -10.06 -11.24
N ILE A 504 -4.39 -10.80 -10.15
CA ILE A 504 -5.32 -11.93 -10.03
C ILE A 504 -6.77 -11.46 -10.16
N VAL A 505 -7.15 -10.40 -9.45
CA VAL A 505 -8.51 -9.83 -9.47
C VAL A 505 -8.88 -9.34 -10.87
N LEU A 506 -7.98 -8.63 -11.54
CA LEU A 506 -8.21 -8.14 -12.92
C LEU A 506 -8.38 -9.29 -13.90
N ARG A 507 -7.52 -10.30 -13.86
CA ARG A 507 -7.61 -11.48 -14.74
C ARG A 507 -8.96 -12.20 -14.58
N ARG A 508 -9.40 -12.45 -13.34
CA ARG A 508 -10.71 -13.06 -13.09
C ARG A 508 -11.87 -12.21 -13.58
N ALA A 509 -11.78 -10.88 -13.44
CA ALA A 509 -12.80 -9.98 -13.97
C ALA A 509 -12.88 -10.04 -15.50
N GLU A 510 -11.75 -10.14 -16.21
CA GLU A 510 -11.67 -10.32 -17.66
C GLU A 510 -12.26 -11.67 -18.10
N GLU A 511 -11.93 -12.76 -17.38
CA GLU A 511 -12.47 -14.09 -17.66
C GLU A 511 -14.01 -14.12 -17.50
N LEU A 512 -14.53 -13.53 -16.42
CA LEU A 512 -15.98 -13.42 -16.20
C LEU A 512 -16.67 -12.56 -17.26
N ALA A 513 -16.05 -11.47 -17.70
CA ALA A 513 -16.57 -10.63 -18.76
C ALA A 513 -16.63 -11.39 -20.08
N ALA A 514 -15.57 -12.14 -20.45
CA ALA A 514 -15.52 -12.96 -21.66
C ALA A 514 -16.60 -14.06 -21.64
N MET A 515 -16.74 -14.77 -20.51
CA MET A 515 -17.82 -15.79 -20.37
C MET A 515 -19.21 -15.16 -20.48
N SER A 516 -19.41 -13.97 -19.92
CA SER A 516 -20.69 -13.26 -20.01
C SER A 516 -21.01 -12.88 -21.46
N GLU A 517 -20.04 -12.41 -22.24
CA GLU A 517 -20.21 -12.10 -23.67
C GLU A 517 -20.52 -13.33 -24.47
N GLU A 518 -19.84 -14.46 -24.23
CA GLU A 518 -20.09 -15.73 -24.91
C GLU A 518 -21.49 -16.24 -24.62
N LEU A 519 -21.94 -16.21 -23.36
CA LEU A 519 -23.30 -16.58 -22.97
C LEU A 519 -24.35 -15.71 -23.65
N GLN A 520 -24.13 -14.40 -23.73
CA GLN A 520 -25.04 -13.48 -24.43
C GLN A 520 -25.11 -13.77 -25.92
N ARG A 521 -23.96 -14.04 -26.54
CA ARG A 521 -23.89 -14.42 -27.97
C ARG A 521 -24.63 -15.71 -28.25
N SER A 522 -24.36 -16.77 -27.50
CA SER A 522 -25.03 -18.07 -27.62
C SER A 522 -26.55 -17.94 -27.43
N ASN A 523 -26.99 -17.10 -26.50
CA ASN A 523 -28.41 -16.87 -26.28
C ASN A 523 -29.07 -16.17 -27.48
N LYS A 524 -28.41 -15.17 -28.10
CA LYS A 524 -28.92 -14.50 -29.32
C LYS A 524 -28.96 -15.43 -30.50
N GLU A 525 -27.95 -16.29 -30.67
CA GLU A 525 -27.91 -17.28 -31.75
C GLU A 525 -29.08 -18.29 -31.62
N LEU A 526 -29.38 -18.74 -30.39
CA LEU A 526 -30.49 -19.63 -30.12
C LEU A 526 -31.86 -18.98 -30.39
N GLU A 527 -32.00 -17.66 -30.14
CA GLU A 527 -33.18 -16.89 -30.50
C GLU A 527 -33.41 -16.82 -32.00
N ALA A 528 -32.37 -16.45 -32.75
CA ALA A 528 -32.40 -16.35 -34.18
C ALA A 528 -32.76 -17.72 -34.85
N PHE A 529 -32.14 -18.80 -34.34
CA PHE A 529 -32.42 -20.14 -34.75
C PHE A 529 -33.90 -20.53 -34.53
N SER A 530 -34.42 -20.31 -33.32
CA SER A 530 -35.82 -20.64 -33.00
C SER A 530 -36.82 -19.90 -33.88
N TYR A 531 -36.53 -18.61 -34.19
CA TYR A 531 -37.39 -17.80 -35.10
C TYR A 531 -37.35 -18.32 -36.53
N SER A 532 -36.15 -18.60 -37.07
CA SER A 532 -35.97 -19.08 -38.45
C SER A 532 -36.66 -20.42 -38.69
N VAL A 533 -36.41 -21.38 -37.77
CA VAL A 533 -37.02 -22.74 -37.91
C VAL A 533 -38.55 -22.69 -37.93
N SER A 534 -39.14 -21.85 -37.10
CA SER A 534 -40.60 -21.75 -37.05
C SER A 534 -41.19 -21.07 -38.28
N HIS A 535 -40.52 -20.03 -38.79
CA HIS A 535 -40.93 -19.41 -40.07
C HIS A 535 -40.88 -20.40 -41.20
N ASP A 536 -39.82 -21.18 -41.32
CA ASP A 536 -39.57 -22.10 -42.40
C ASP A 536 -40.50 -23.35 -42.35
N LEU A 537 -40.95 -23.72 -41.13
CA LEU A 537 -41.94 -24.79 -40.98
C LEU A 537 -43.37 -24.31 -41.27
N ARG A 538 -43.73 -23.06 -41.07
CA ARG A 538 -45.06 -22.52 -41.29
C ARG A 538 -45.44 -22.50 -42.78
N ALA A 539 -44.48 -22.19 -43.65
CA ALA A 539 -44.72 -22.08 -45.09
C ALA A 539 -45.19 -23.41 -45.75
N PRO A 540 -44.55 -24.57 -45.51
CA PRO A 540 -45.02 -25.88 -46.02
C PRO A 540 -46.45 -26.22 -45.59
N PHE A 541 -46.77 -26.01 -44.29
CA PHE A 541 -48.14 -26.33 -43.82
C PHE A 541 -49.19 -25.46 -44.47
N ARG A 542 -48.93 -24.17 -44.66
CA ARG A 542 -49.84 -23.29 -45.40
C ARG A 542 -50.05 -23.71 -46.85
N HIS A 543 -48.99 -24.17 -47.53
CA HIS A 543 -49.10 -24.72 -48.91
C HIS A 543 -49.93 -25.99 -48.94
N ILE A 544 -49.74 -26.94 -48.01
CA ILE A 544 -50.51 -28.16 -47.88
C ILE A 544 -51.99 -27.81 -47.68
N VAL A 545 -52.35 -26.94 -46.79
CA VAL A 545 -53.72 -26.45 -46.55
C VAL A 545 -54.28 -25.81 -47.87
N GLY A 546 -53.48 -24.98 -48.53
CA GLY A 546 -53.89 -24.29 -49.77
C GLY A 546 -54.22 -25.27 -50.90
N TYR A 547 -53.33 -26.23 -51.16
CA TYR A 547 -53.58 -27.23 -52.23
C TYR A 547 -54.72 -28.21 -51.89
N ALA A 548 -54.82 -28.64 -50.63
CA ALA A 548 -55.90 -29.50 -50.16
C ALA A 548 -57.29 -28.79 -50.27
N ASN A 549 -57.35 -27.49 -49.95
CA ASN A 549 -58.54 -26.67 -50.12
C ASN A 549 -58.88 -26.49 -51.61
N LEU A 550 -57.90 -26.29 -52.49
CA LEU A 550 -58.10 -26.24 -53.95
C LEU A 550 -58.66 -27.54 -54.45
N LEU A 551 -58.15 -28.69 -54.02
CA LEU A 551 -58.62 -29.99 -54.31
C LEU A 551 -60.08 -30.18 -53.81
N LYS A 552 -60.35 -29.83 -52.58
CA LYS A 552 -61.68 -29.86 -51.97
C LYS A 552 -62.69 -29.04 -52.80
N ASN A 553 -62.31 -27.82 -53.18
CA ASN A 553 -63.28 -26.87 -53.79
C ASN A 553 -63.45 -27.12 -55.31
N ARG A 554 -62.40 -27.55 -56.07
CA ARG A 554 -62.47 -27.69 -57.49
C ARG A 554 -62.85 -29.10 -57.96
N GLU A 555 -62.39 -30.12 -57.22
CA GLU A 555 -62.58 -31.53 -57.63
C GLU A 555 -63.61 -32.24 -56.73
N SER A 556 -64.35 -31.53 -55.85
CA SER A 556 -65.35 -32.11 -54.96
C SER A 556 -66.38 -33.03 -55.67
N PRO A 557 -66.90 -32.70 -56.90
CA PRO A 557 -67.79 -33.56 -57.60
C PRO A 557 -67.18 -34.90 -58.07
N ASN A 558 -65.86 -34.91 -58.28
CA ASN A 558 -65.08 -36.04 -58.77
C ASN A 558 -64.52 -36.91 -57.63
N LEU A 559 -64.55 -36.44 -56.39
CA LEU A 559 -64.04 -37.18 -55.23
C LEU A 559 -65.10 -38.15 -54.69
N THR A 560 -64.68 -39.37 -54.42
CA THR A 560 -65.46 -40.31 -53.63
C THR A 560 -65.65 -39.80 -52.22
N GLU A 561 -66.61 -40.29 -51.46
CA GLU A 561 -66.86 -39.96 -50.08
C GLU A 561 -65.61 -40.18 -49.24
N LYS A 562 -64.85 -41.27 -49.45
CA LYS A 562 -63.54 -41.51 -48.83
C LYS A 562 -62.48 -40.48 -49.25
N GLY A 563 -62.48 -40.07 -50.53
CA GLY A 563 -61.56 -39.07 -51.03
C GLY A 563 -61.79 -37.70 -50.40
N ARG A 564 -63.03 -37.31 -50.22
CA ARG A 564 -63.37 -36.07 -49.49
C ARG A 564 -62.90 -36.13 -48.03
N HIS A 565 -63.12 -37.22 -47.33
CA HIS A 565 -62.66 -37.45 -45.99
C HIS A 565 -61.13 -37.36 -45.86
N TYR A 566 -60.37 -37.96 -46.82
CA TYR A 566 -58.92 -37.84 -46.83
C TYR A 566 -58.41 -36.40 -47.00
N VAL A 567 -59.03 -35.61 -47.86
CA VAL A 567 -58.71 -34.21 -48.10
C VAL A 567 -58.99 -33.37 -46.77
N GLU A 568 -60.10 -33.65 -46.17
CA GLU A 568 -60.43 -32.99 -44.88
C GLU A 568 -59.42 -33.36 -43.79
N THR A 569 -59.08 -34.60 -43.63
CA THR A 569 -58.06 -35.08 -42.71
C THR A 569 -56.69 -34.44 -42.99
N ILE A 570 -56.29 -34.25 -44.20
CA ILE A 570 -55.02 -33.55 -44.57
C ILE A 570 -55.09 -32.11 -44.19
N ILE A 571 -56.19 -31.40 -44.39
CA ILE A 571 -56.38 -30.01 -44.00
C ILE A 571 -56.27 -29.87 -42.48
N GLU A 572 -57.01 -30.70 -41.76
CA GLU A 572 -57.00 -30.68 -40.27
C GLU A 572 -55.63 -30.99 -39.71
N ALA A 573 -54.93 -32.00 -40.25
CA ALA A 573 -53.58 -32.35 -39.81
C ALA A 573 -52.56 -31.23 -40.08
N ALA A 574 -52.60 -30.58 -41.22
CA ALA A 574 -51.74 -29.49 -41.60
C ALA A 574 -52.02 -28.21 -40.77
N LEU A 575 -53.26 -27.88 -40.47
CA LEU A 575 -53.63 -26.79 -39.61
C LEU A 575 -53.20 -27.06 -38.16
N SER A 576 -53.39 -28.28 -37.65
CA SER A 576 -52.92 -28.72 -36.35
C SER A 576 -51.42 -28.60 -36.19
N ALA A 577 -50.65 -29.06 -37.19
CA ALA A 577 -49.19 -28.94 -37.21
C ALA A 577 -48.73 -27.48 -37.23
N GLY A 578 -49.38 -26.60 -38.01
CA GLY A 578 -49.11 -25.15 -37.99
C GLY A 578 -49.33 -24.51 -36.61
N THR A 579 -50.42 -24.85 -35.98
CA THR A 579 -50.78 -24.39 -34.63
C THR A 579 -49.75 -24.89 -33.59
N LEU A 580 -49.29 -26.13 -33.74
CA LEU A 580 -48.24 -26.70 -32.88
C LEU A 580 -46.92 -25.94 -32.97
N VAL A 581 -46.49 -25.57 -34.18
CA VAL A 581 -45.29 -24.76 -34.40
C VAL A 581 -45.43 -23.35 -33.79
N ASP A 582 -46.59 -22.69 -33.97
CA ASP A 582 -46.86 -21.37 -33.41
C ASP A 582 -46.86 -21.39 -31.87
N ASN A 583 -47.46 -22.43 -31.30
CA ASN A 583 -47.48 -22.61 -29.83
C ASN A 583 -46.07 -22.90 -29.26
N LEU A 584 -45.24 -23.67 -29.99
CA LEU A 584 -43.86 -23.94 -29.60
C LEU A 584 -43.01 -22.68 -29.63
N LEU A 585 -43.19 -21.83 -30.66
CA LEU A 585 -42.54 -20.52 -30.74
C LEU A 585 -42.93 -19.63 -29.55
N THR A 586 -44.22 -19.54 -29.29
CA THR A 586 -44.75 -18.74 -28.15
C THR A 586 -44.18 -19.26 -26.84
N PHE A 587 -44.14 -20.58 -26.65
CA PHE A 587 -43.52 -21.20 -25.48
C PHE A 587 -42.04 -20.87 -25.36
N SER A 588 -41.25 -20.90 -26.43
CA SER A 588 -39.82 -20.52 -26.44
C SER A 588 -39.62 -19.07 -26.11
N GLN A 589 -40.42 -18.16 -26.68
CA GLN A 589 -40.33 -16.70 -26.46
C GLN A 589 -40.79 -16.27 -25.06
N MET A 590 -41.83 -16.92 -24.49
CA MET A 590 -42.33 -16.63 -23.15
C MET A 590 -41.28 -16.78 -22.06
N GLY A 591 -40.24 -17.58 -22.27
CA GLY A 591 -39.16 -17.75 -21.28
C GLY A 591 -38.22 -16.56 -21.15
N ARG A 592 -38.19 -15.61 -22.09
CA ARG A 592 -37.06 -14.70 -22.30
C ARG A 592 -37.40 -13.20 -22.16
N HIS A 593 -38.64 -12.76 -22.46
CA HIS A 593 -39.03 -11.36 -22.36
C HIS A 593 -39.12 -10.90 -20.87
N ALA A 594 -38.61 -9.71 -20.57
CA ALA A 594 -38.77 -9.14 -19.23
C ALA A 594 -40.26 -9.00 -18.90
N LEU A 595 -40.69 -9.40 -17.69
CA LEU A 595 -42.06 -9.27 -17.24
C LEU A 595 -42.36 -7.80 -16.91
N ASN A 596 -43.41 -7.26 -17.52
CA ASN A 596 -43.92 -5.94 -17.16
C ASN A 596 -45.06 -6.09 -16.11
N LYS A 597 -44.64 -6.30 -14.85
CA LYS A 597 -45.59 -6.53 -13.74
C LYS A 597 -46.23 -5.23 -13.32
N VAL A 598 -47.56 -5.18 -13.35
CA VAL A 598 -48.38 -4.05 -12.85
C VAL A 598 -49.48 -4.58 -11.95
N SER A 599 -49.98 -3.71 -11.06
CA SER A 599 -51.14 -4.05 -10.21
C SER A 599 -52.42 -3.95 -11.05
N GLY A 600 -53.06 -5.06 -11.38
CA GLY A 600 -54.27 -5.14 -12.20
C GLY A 600 -55.43 -5.77 -11.47
N ASP A 601 -56.70 -5.42 -11.86
CA ASP A 601 -57.91 -6.06 -11.39
C ASP A 601 -58.15 -7.36 -12.14
N LEU A 602 -58.12 -8.49 -11.45
CA LEU A 602 -58.30 -9.80 -12.01
C LEU A 602 -59.73 -10.08 -12.42
N ASN A 603 -60.75 -9.52 -11.78
CA ASN A 603 -62.12 -9.69 -12.17
C ASN A 603 -62.37 -9.10 -13.56
N SER A 604 -61.81 -7.92 -13.86
CA SER A 604 -61.91 -7.28 -15.17
C SER A 604 -61.22 -8.14 -16.25
N LEU A 605 -60.06 -8.72 -15.95
CA LEU A 605 -59.33 -9.57 -16.90
C LEU A 605 -60.04 -10.88 -17.18
N VAL A 606 -60.61 -11.55 -16.17
CA VAL A 606 -61.42 -12.76 -16.32
C VAL A 606 -62.64 -12.45 -17.16
N GLU A 607 -63.34 -11.34 -16.98
CA GLU A 607 -64.51 -10.94 -17.73
C GLU A 607 -64.19 -10.67 -19.22
N GLU A 608 -63.03 -10.07 -19.50
CA GLU A 608 -62.52 -9.88 -20.86
C GLU A 608 -62.27 -11.22 -21.55
N VAL A 609 -61.60 -12.14 -20.90
CA VAL A 609 -61.28 -13.48 -21.43
C VAL A 609 -62.55 -14.32 -21.58
N ARG A 610 -63.47 -14.27 -20.60
CA ARG A 610 -64.77 -14.93 -20.66
C ARG A 610 -65.54 -14.55 -21.91
N ARG A 611 -65.65 -13.25 -22.21
CA ARG A 611 -66.35 -12.77 -23.42
C ARG A 611 -65.71 -13.30 -24.71
N ARG A 612 -64.40 -13.53 -24.74
CA ARG A 612 -63.71 -14.07 -25.88
C ARG A 612 -64.01 -15.56 -26.01
N VAL A 613 -63.90 -16.35 -24.96
CA VAL A 613 -64.12 -17.79 -24.92
C VAL A 613 -65.56 -18.15 -25.25
N ILE A 614 -66.54 -17.34 -24.84
CA ILE A 614 -67.97 -17.57 -25.11
C ILE A 614 -68.30 -17.39 -26.60
N ARG A 615 -67.62 -16.58 -27.37
CA ARG A 615 -67.85 -16.41 -28.82
C ARG A 615 -67.64 -17.70 -29.60
N ASP A 616 -66.80 -18.58 -29.10
CA ASP A 616 -66.45 -19.86 -29.74
C ASP A 616 -67.38 -21.00 -29.28
N VAL A 617 -68.39 -20.70 -28.41
CA VAL A 617 -69.39 -21.66 -27.91
C VAL A 617 -70.59 -21.68 -28.85
N ALA A 618 -71.09 -22.86 -29.17
CA ALA A 618 -72.29 -23.03 -30.01
C ALA A 618 -73.49 -22.27 -29.45
N PRO A 619 -74.34 -21.62 -30.26
CA PRO A 619 -75.43 -20.74 -29.82
C PRO A 619 -76.49 -21.43 -28.97
N ASP A 620 -76.66 -22.72 -29.06
CA ASP A 620 -77.60 -23.57 -28.34
C ASP A 620 -77.10 -24.11 -26.99
N ARG A 621 -75.83 -23.80 -26.65
CA ARG A 621 -75.20 -24.30 -25.44
C ARG A 621 -75.22 -23.25 -24.31
N THR A 622 -75.78 -23.62 -23.17
CA THR A 622 -75.77 -22.76 -21.94
C THR A 622 -74.59 -23.11 -21.06
N VAL A 623 -73.77 -22.10 -20.72
CA VAL A 623 -72.67 -22.22 -19.77
C VAL A 623 -72.94 -21.29 -18.57
N GLN A 624 -73.06 -21.87 -17.37
CA GLN A 624 -73.21 -21.13 -16.14
C GLN A 624 -71.86 -20.72 -15.62
N TRP A 625 -71.62 -19.42 -15.46
CA TRP A 625 -70.41 -18.84 -14.92
C TRP A 625 -70.58 -18.40 -13.48
N LYS A 626 -69.68 -18.79 -12.56
CA LYS A 626 -69.62 -18.42 -11.18
C LYS A 626 -68.25 -17.74 -10.93
N VAL A 627 -68.23 -16.41 -10.96
CA VAL A 627 -66.98 -15.67 -10.74
C VAL A 627 -67.07 -14.99 -9.39
N GLY A 628 -66.21 -15.42 -8.47
CA GLY A 628 -66.06 -14.83 -7.14
C GLY A 628 -65.21 -13.55 -7.14
N PRO A 629 -65.05 -12.91 -5.99
CA PRO A 629 -64.16 -11.76 -5.85
C PRO A 629 -62.67 -12.20 -5.91
N LEU A 630 -61.97 -11.81 -6.95
CA LEU A 630 -60.56 -12.17 -7.17
C LEU A 630 -59.58 -11.14 -6.62
N GLY A 631 -59.97 -9.84 -6.65
CA GLY A 631 -59.15 -8.74 -6.21
C GLY A 631 -58.07 -8.35 -7.18
N ARG A 632 -57.06 -7.67 -6.66
CA ARG A 632 -55.92 -7.20 -7.47
C ARG A 632 -54.74 -8.18 -7.37
N ALA A 633 -53.98 -8.30 -8.46
CA ALA A 633 -52.73 -9.05 -8.48
C ALA A 633 -51.63 -8.23 -9.14
N TYR A 634 -50.37 -8.44 -8.69
CA TYR A 634 -49.18 -7.81 -9.27
C TYR A 634 -48.54 -8.78 -10.28
N ALA A 635 -48.88 -8.62 -11.55
CA ALA A 635 -48.46 -9.53 -12.61
C ALA A 635 -48.38 -8.81 -13.96
N ASP A 636 -47.81 -9.47 -14.96
CA ASP A 636 -47.88 -9.01 -16.36
C ASP A 636 -49.25 -9.34 -16.96
N PRO A 637 -50.09 -8.30 -17.32
CA PRO A 637 -51.43 -8.52 -17.77
C PRO A 637 -51.55 -9.34 -19.06
N ALA A 638 -50.56 -9.20 -19.99
CA ALA A 638 -50.57 -9.93 -21.25
C ALA A 638 -50.30 -11.44 -21.03
N MET A 639 -49.36 -11.73 -20.15
CA MET A 639 -49.03 -13.12 -19.79
C MET A 639 -50.16 -13.77 -18.97
N LEU A 640 -50.74 -13.00 -18.03
CA LEU A 640 -51.86 -13.51 -17.22
C LEU A 640 -53.11 -13.75 -18.03
N ARG A 641 -53.35 -12.94 -19.06
CA ARG A 641 -54.42 -13.18 -20.03
C ARG A 641 -54.28 -14.54 -20.68
N LEU A 642 -53.06 -14.92 -21.12
CA LEU A 642 -52.79 -16.24 -21.72
C LEU A 642 -53.05 -17.38 -20.71
N VAL A 643 -52.70 -17.19 -19.43
CA VAL A 643 -53.03 -18.17 -18.39
C VAL A 643 -54.54 -18.39 -18.29
N LEU A 644 -55.31 -17.30 -18.19
CA LEU A 644 -56.76 -17.36 -18.10
C LEU A 644 -57.41 -17.89 -19.38
N GLU A 645 -56.95 -17.51 -20.58
CA GLU A 645 -57.44 -18.05 -21.87
C GLU A 645 -57.24 -19.56 -21.92
N ASN A 646 -56.09 -20.07 -21.54
CA ASN A 646 -55.83 -21.53 -21.54
C ASN A 646 -56.72 -22.27 -20.52
N LEU A 647 -56.87 -21.72 -19.29
CA LEU A 647 -57.67 -22.39 -18.26
C LEU A 647 -59.15 -22.34 -18.57
N LEU A 648 -59.72 -21.18 -18.95
CA LEU A 648 -61.12 -20.99 -19.24
C LEU A 648 -61.53 -21.73 -20.51
N SER A 649 -60.70 -21.71 -21.57
CA SER A 649 -60.95 -22.47 -22.78
C SER A 649 -60.96 -23.99 -22.50
N ASN A 650 -60.07 -24.48 -21.67
CA ASN A 650 -60.06 -25.91 -21.24
C ASN A 650 -61.32 -26.23 -20.45
N ALA A 651 -61.75 -25.40 -19.52
CA ALA A 651 -62.98 -25.59 -18.71
C ALA A 651 -64.22 -25.68 -19.60
N VAL A 652 -64.38 -24.80 -20.62
CA VAL A 652 -65.47 -24.86 -21.59
C VAL A 652 -65.38 -26.11 -22.47
N LYS A 653 -64.20 -26.47 -22.94
CA LYS A 653 -63.99 -27.61 -23.81
C LYS A 653 -64.31 -28.93 -23.13
N TYR A 654 -63.77 -29.17 -21.93
CA TYR A 654 -63.93 -30.47 -21.24
C TYR A 654 -65.29 -30.64 -20.55
N SER A 655 -66.11 -29.55 -20.44
CA SER A 655 -67.48 -29.63 -19.98
C SER A 655 -68.50 -29.73 -21.13
N ARG A 656 -68.07 -29.95 -22.41
CA ARG A 656 -68.98 -29.88 -23.58
C ARG A 656 -70.06 -30.94 -23.59
N ASN A 657 -69.87 -32.07 -22.93
CA ASN A 657 -70.78 -33.18 -22.86
C ASN A 657 -71.79 -33.06 -21.70
N GLU A 658 -71.67 -32.06 -20.85
CA GLU A 658 -72.54 -31.81 -19.73
C GLU A 658 -73.81 -31.08 -20.20
N ALA A 659 -74.97 -31.49 -19.69
CA ALA A 659 -76.25 -30.85 -20.03
C ALA A 659 -76.30 -29.38 -19.55
N GLU A 660 -75.65 -29.11 -18.45
CA GLU A 660 -75.43 -27.77 -17.92
C GLU A 660 -73.98 -27.62 -17.49
N ALA A 661 -73.20 -26.90 -18.31
CA ALA A 661 -71.78 -26.63 -18.00
C ALA A 661 -71.66 -25.56 -16.92
N VAL A 662 -70.93 -25.84 -15.84
CA VAL A 662 -70.71 -24.90 -14.72
C VAL A 662 -69.19 -24.64 -14.62
N ILE A 663 -68.81 -23.38 -14.80
CA ILE A 663 -67.44 -22.95 -14.67
C ILE A 663 -67.34 -21.96 -13.51
N GLU A 664 -66.53 -22.29 -12.54
CA GLU A 664 -66.30 -21.45 -11.33
C GLU A 664 -64.85 -20.91 -11.32
N VAL A 665 -64.72 -19.58 -11.13
CA VAL A 665 -63.42 -18.93 -10.99
C VAL A 665 -63.40 -18.24 -9.63
N GLY A 666 -62.42 -18.56 -8.83
CA GLY A 666 -62.38 -18.04 -7.45
C GLY A 666 -60.98 -17.82 -6.90
N ARG A 667 -60.90 -17.26 -5.74
CA ARG A 667 -59.70 -17.05 -4.95
C ARG A 667 -59.83 -17.73 -3.59
N LEU A 668 -58.84 -18.48 -3.18
CA LEU A 668 -58.77 -19.03 -1.85
C LEU A 668 -58.04 -18.07 -0.89
N PRO A 669 -58.17 -18.27 0.43
CA PRO A 669 -57.37 -17.53 1.38
C PRO A 669 -55.87 -17.64 1.05
N PRO A 670 -55.10 -16.55 1.19
CA PRO A 670 -53.67 -16.59 0.92
C PRO A 670 -52.97 -17.66 1.75
N ARG A 671 -51.99 -18.36 1.17
CA ARG A 671 -51.20 -19.38 1.82
C ARG A 671 -49.72 -19.12 1.55
N ASP A 672 -48.88 -19.15 2.59
CA ASP A 672 -47.42 -18.97 2.50
C ASP A 672 -46.96 -17.69 1.73
N GLY A 673 -47.71 -16.57 1.89
CA GLY A 673 -47.41 -15.30 1.19
C GLY A 673 -47.86 -15.28 -0.27
N GLU A 674 -48.58 -16.27 -0.75
CA GLU A 674 -49.12 -16.37 -2.14
C GLU A 674 -50.63 -16.26 -2.16
N ALA A 675 -51.16 -15.51 -3.13
CA ALA A 675 -52.56 -15.51 -3.48
C ALA A 675 -52.88 -16.70 -4.36
N VAL A 676 -53.83 -17.54 -3.96
CA VAL A 676 -54.24 -18.76 -4.66
C VAL A 676 -55.50 -18.53 -5.47
N PHE A 677 -55.45 -18.77 -6.77
CA PHE A 677 -56.58 -18.66 -7.70
C PHE A 677 -56.90 -20.04 -8.25
N PHE A 678 -58.18 -20.27 -8.57
CA PHE A 678 -58.60 -21.50 -9.14
C PHE A 678 -59.63 -21.30 -10.28
N VAL A 679 -59.62 -22.24 -11.23
CA VAL A 679 -60.67 -22.42 -12.26
C VAL A 679 -61.17 -23.86 -12.13
N ARG A 680 -62.47 -24.02 -11.87
CA ARG A 680 -63.16 -25.31 -11.72
C ARG A 680 -64.19 -25.48 -12.79
N ASP A 681 -64.28 -26.69 -13.34
CA ASP A 681 -65.34 -27.13 -14.23
C ASP A 681 -66.02 -28.40 -13.70
N ASN A 682 -67.24 -28.69 -14.18
CA ASN A 682 -68.02 -29.89 -13.87
C ASN A 682 -67.94 -30.91 -15.03
N GLY A 683 -66.90 -30.87 -15.85
CA GLY A 683 -66.76 -31.68 -17.04
C GLY A 683 -66.29 -33.13 -16.76
N VAL A 684 -65.71 -33.77 -17.77
CA VAL A 684 -65.31 -35.18 -17.77
C VAL A 684 -64.23 -35.51 -16.73
N GLY A 685 -63.46 -34.53 -16.23
CA GLY A 685 -62.36 -34.72 -15.31
C GLY A 685 -61.23 -35.58 -15.89
N PHE A 686 -60.26 -35.98 -15.08
CA PHE A 686 -59.17 -36.85 -15.46
C PHE A 686 -58.70 -37.66 -14.23
N ASP A 687 -57.95 -38.76 -14.52
CA ASP A 687 -57.39 -39.63 -13.48
C ASP A 687 -56.14 -38.97 -12.88
N MET A 688 -56.11 -38.76 -11.55
CA MET A 688 -55.03 -38.18 -10.77
C MET A 688 -53.71 -38.93 -10.83
N ALA A 689 -53.74 -40.22 -11.25
CA ALA A 689 -52.51 -40.96 -11.48
C ALA A 689 -51.61 -40.36 -12.61
N TYR A 690 -52.16 -39.49 -13.42
CA TYR A 690 -51.44 -38.80 -14.54
C TYR A 690 -51.19 -37.33 -14.27
N VAL A 691 -51.45 -36.82 -13.09
CA VAL A 691 -51.33 -35.38 -12.76
C VAL A 691 -49.94 -34.81 -13.03
N ASP A 692 -48.88 -35.55 -12.78
CA ASP A 692 -47.47 -35.14 -12.99
C ASP A 692 -47.18 -34.84 -14.50
N LYS A 693 -47.91 -35.49 -15.43
CA LYS A 693 -47.75 -35.28 -16.87
C LYS A 693 -48.58 -34.08 -17.37
N LEU A 694 -49.54 -33.61 -16.62
CA LEU A 694 -50.56 -32.63 -17.04
C LEU A 694 -50.00 -31.28 -17.52
N PHE A 695 -48.96 -30.80 -16.86
CA PHE A 695 -48.28 -29.55 -17.21
C PHE A 695 -47.05 -29.73 -18.10
N GLY A 696 -46.82 -30.94 -18.63
CA GLY A 696 -45.75 -31.25 -19.58
C GLY A 696 -46.06 -30.76 -21.00
N VAL A 697 -45.03 -30.47 -21.77
CA VAL A 697 -45.17 -30.07 -23.19
C VAL A 697 -45.60 -31.26 -24.02
N PHE A 698 -46.62 -31.10 -24.86
CA PHE A 698 -47.22 -32.15 -25.71
C PHE A 698 -47.93 -33.28 -24.94
N GLN A 699 -48.24 -33.09 -23.68
CA GLN A 699 -48.97 -34.07 -22.87
C GLN A 699 -50.48 -33.87 -22.99
N ARG A 700 -51.20 -34.99 -23.19
CA ARG A 700 -52.67 -35.07 -23.31
C ARG A 700 -53.18 -36.27 -22.57
N LEU A 701 -54.22 -36.09 -21.77
CA LEU A 701 -54.85 -37.17 -20.97
C LEU A 701 -56.12 -37.76 -21.65
N HIS A 702 -56.72 -36.99 -22.57
CA HIS A 702 -57.87 -37.45 -23.36
C HIS A 702 -57.47 -37.71 -24.80
N ARG A 703 -58.17 -38.62 -25.50
CA ARG A 703 -57.92 -38.96 -26.89
C ARG A 703 -58.26 -37.82 -27.86
N VAL A 704 -57.63 -37.79 -29.02
CA VAL A 704 -57.79 -36.73 -30.02
C VAL A 704 -59.26 -36.70 -30.55
N GLU A 705 -59.84 -37.86 -30.66
CA GLU A 705 -61.22 -38.04 -31.12
C GLU A 705 -62.26 -37.51 -30.11
N GLU A 706 -61.89 -37.47 -28.83
CA GLU A 706 -62.77 -36.99 -27.74
C GLU A 706 -62.69 -35.48 -27.55
N PHE A 707 -61.47 -34.93 -27.55
CA PHE A 707 -61.26 -33.48 -27.30
C PHE A 707 -60.05 -33.00 -28.11
N GLU A 708 -60.22 -31.94 -28.86
CA GLU A 708 -59.15 -31.31 -29.65
C GLU A 708 -58.11 -30.59 -28.76
N GLY A 709 -56.87 -30.41 -29.26
CA GLY A 709 -55.87 -29.58 -28.57
C GLY A 709 -54.43 -30.05 -28.80
N THR A 710 -53.50 -29.12 -28.58
CA THR A 710 -52.05 -29.30 -28.87
C THR A 710 -51.20 -29.84 -27.71
N GLY A 711 -51.75 -29.88 -26.46
CA GLY A 711 -51.00 -30.28 -25.27
C GLY A 711 -49.96 -29.28 -24.76
N ILE A 712 -49.98 -28.01 -25.22
CA ILE A 712 -49.02 -26.97 -24.83
C ILE A 712 -49.66 -25.96 -23.89
N GLY A 713 -50.97 -25.83 -23.89
CA GLY A 713 -51.71 -24.80 -23.12
C GLY A 713 -51.37 -24.80 -21.61
N LEU A 714 -51.41 -25.97 -20.95
CA LEU A 714 -51.09 -26.09 -19.53
C LEU A 714 -49.59 -25.94 -19.24
N ALA A 715 -48.71 -26.32 -20.17
CA ALA A 715 -47.29 -26.04 -20.04
C ALA A 715 -46.98 -24.52 -20.08
N ASN A 716 -47.73 -23.75 -20.92
CA ASN A 716 -47.66 -22.28 -20.93
C ASN A 716 -48.15 -21.71 -19.60
N VAL A 717 -49.26 -22.21 -19.02
CA VAL A 717 -49.76 -21.78 -17.73
C VAL A 717 -48.69 -21.95 -16.67
N ARG A 718 -48.12 -23.14 -16.57
CA ARG A 718 -47.04 -23.44 -15.59
C ARG A 718 -45.85 -22.48 -15.77
N ARG A 719 -45.33 -22.33 -16.97
CA ARG A 719 -44.17 -21.50 -17.27
C ARG A 719 -44.41 -20.02 -16.95
N ILE A 720 -45.59 -19.50 -17.30
CA ILE A 720 -45.94 -18.10 -16.97
C ILE A 720 -46.01 -17.91 -15.45
N VAL A 721 -46.70 -18.80 -14.75
CA VAL A 721 -46.89 -18.72 -13.31
C VAL A 721 -45.53 -18.83 -12.55
N GLU A 722 -44.67 -19.81 -12.95
CA GLU A 722 -43.30 -19.98 -12.39
C GLU A 722 -42.46 -18.70 -12.58
N ARG A 723 -42.54 -18.06 -13.75
CA ARG A 723 -41.85 -16.77 -14.00
C ARG A 723 -42.35 -15.63 -13.13
N HIS A 724 -43.62 -15.69 -12.71
CA HIS A 724 -44.15 -14.74 -11.76
C HIS A 724 -43.77 -15.07 -10.30
N GLY A 725 -43.08 -16.20 -10.07
CA GLY A 725 -42.70 -16.70 -8.74
C GLY A 725 -43.79 -17.49 -8.05
N GLY A 726 -44.76 -17.96 -8.79
CA GLY A 726 -45.87 -18.80 -8.30
C GLY A 726 -45.74 -20.27 -8.67
N ARG A 727 -46.71 -21.06 -8.37
CA ARG A 727 -46.82 -22.50 -8.64
C ARG A 727 -48.19 -22.90 -9.19
N THR A 728 -48.26 -24.03 -9.89
CA THR A 728 -49.51 -24.58 -10.49
C THR A 728 -49.70 -26.02 -10.04
N TRP A 729 -50.98 -26.40 -9.83
CA TRP A 729 -51.39 -27.79 -9.60
C TRP A 729 -52.86 -27.98 -10.03
N ALA A 730 -53.32 -29.22 -10.02
CA ALA A 730 -54.72 -29.52 -10.34
C ALA A 730 -55.22 -30.67 -9.47
N GLU A 731 -56.54 -30.67 -9.26
CA GLU A 731 -57.32 -31.72 -8.60
C GLU A 731 -58.47 -32.13 -9.48
N SER A 732 -58.71 -33.41 -9.67
CA SER A 732 -59.75 -33.91 -10.55
C SER A 732 -60.29 -35.27 -10.08
N ARG A 733 -61.47 -35.59 -10.52
CA ARG A 733 -62.08 -36.91 -10.42
C ARG A 733 -62.87 -37.21 -11.72
N LEU A 734 -62.61 -38.40 -12.28
CA LEU A 734 -63.28 -38.83 -13.49
C LEU A 734 -64.81 -38.74 -13.35
N GLY A 735 -65.48 -38.05 -14.32
CA GLY A 735 -66.90 -37.79 -14.35
C GLY A 735 -67.42 -36.80 -13.33
N ALA A 736 -66.54 -36.05 -12.67
CA ALA A 736 -66.96 -35.08 -11.63
C ALA A 736 -66.25 -33.72 -11.82
N GLY A 737 -65.56 -33.50 -12.96
CA GLY A 737 -64.86 -32.27 -13.30
C GLY A 737 -63.45 -32.15 -12.77
N ALA A 738 -62.82 -31.00 -13.04
CA ALA A 738 -61.47 -30.67 -12.66
C ALA A 738 -61.36 -29.26 -12.05
N THR A 739 -60.35 -29.06 -11.18
CA THR A 739 -59.97 -27.76 -10.63
C THR A 739 -58.51 -27.52 -10.87
N PHE A 740 -58.17 -26.45 -11.55
CA PHE A 740 -56.82 -26.00 -11.81
C PHE A 740 -56.49 -24.81 -10.91
N TYR A 741 -55.36 -24.89 -10.26
CA TYR A 741 -54.89 -23.87 -9.35
C TYR A 741 -53.65 -23.20 -9.88
N PHE A 742 -53.52 -21.90 -9.58
CA PHE A 742 -52.23 -21.17 -9.75
C PHE A 742 -52.06 -20.14 -8.67
N THR A 743 -50.79 -19.82 -8.34
CA THR A 743 -50.50 -18.81 -7.32
C THR A 743 -49.74 -17.63 -7.94
N LEU A 744 -49.89 -16.48 -7.26
CA LEU A 744 -49.08 -15.30 -7.51
C LEU A 744 -48.58 -14.74 -6.17
N PRO A 745 -47.34 -14.26 -6.08
CA PRO A 745 -46.83 -13.63 -4.87
C PRO A 745 -47.70 -12.43 -4.44
N VAL A 746 -48.01 -12.35 -3.17
CA VAL A 746 -48.65 -11.16 -2.61
C VAL A 746 -47.59 -10.12 -2.36
N ARG A 747 -47.64 -8.97 -3.04
CA ARG A 747 -46.79 -7.85 -2.72
C ARG A 747 -47.40 -7.15 -1.52
N GLU A 748 -46.68 -7.11 -0.37
CA GLU A 748 -47.03 -6.18 0.71
C GLU A 748 -46.93 -4.76 0.10
N GLU A 749 -48.05 -4.06 0.03
CA GLU A 749 -48.02 -2.62 -0.26
C GLU A 749 -47.23 -1.97 0.87
N ALA A 750 -46.01 -1.49 0.53
CA ALA A 750 -45.29 -0.61 1.43
C ALA A 750 -46.20 0.65 1.67
N ASN A 751 -46.72 0.73 2.87
CA ASN A 751 -47.40 1.93 3.40
C ASN A 751 -46.45 3.13 3.38
#